data_076d4ee0734fdf4dcb4c3ab35f7be1ec
#
_entry.id   076d4ee0734fdf4dcb4c3ab35f7be1ec
#
_cell.length_a   1.000
_cell.length_b   1.000
_cell.length_c   1.000
_cell.angle_alpha   90.00
_cell.angle_beta   90.00
_cell.angle_gamma   90.00
#
_symmetry.space_group_name_H-M   'P 1'
#
loop_
_entity.id
_entity.type
_entity.pdbx_description
1 polymer ?
#
loop_
_entity_poly.entity_id
_entity_poly.type
_entity_poly.pdbx_seq_one_letter_code
_entity_poly.pdbx_strand_id
1 'polypeptide(L)'
;MRARRLFLLATLLMAAAADAATRIDLNRGWSFRVESGVDGVQAGWPASMPEGVTTVDVPHTWNRTGPDYAYLGVGWYFRRFELPKLPAGAIVQLNFGAAFYKSRVWVNGVEVGSHEGGYGAHSYDISKYVRERNILAVSVDNRPGMYTIPGFGARGAPDAWYDWWAYGGLVRDVWINLHGPVRVANQFIRSKIDGNHATISDRVTVVSVAPRRVTLQAVVAGPGGDIVANHTQTLELAAGTNEGRVSVALENFRRWDLDHPNLYRMTVALLDGDQLLESASDVFGLRTVEIRDRHLLLNGQRVRLTGMTRHTDSPWEGLAESPGTLRHDWEDMKSLNMTLTRPIHYPPGTRAADFADNRGILMVPEIPIWQASEQQLSNPQYLVLAKQQMRELIEQYGNHPSVFAWSVMNESAAGTSGGIKFFREMRDYIKALDPERYVTLADDNLPKLDRADQSAANDADFLMMNQYFGAWHGPREALNPALDKVDRLFPKKMVIISEMGYPGIFAKTPAEADPTRVSILREQLPELAKRDWIAGAILWCYQDYKSRRYYWPGQEGGYLEHGIVDENRQRKPSYFAWKDLNEPARLEMNWTNKPGVPFASFSVRLVPHDASQLPYIPLRDYKVAWQLTGAENRAFASGSKMVEGDAALMFGSNVPVPDPKTPYRLVVQLLRPDGTVAMERALAAP
;
A
#
# COMPACT_ATOMS: atom_id res chain seq x y z
N MET A 1 36.77 12.01 26.13
CA MET A 1 35.58 12.38 26.94
C MET A 1 34.39 12.82 26.09
N ARG A 2 34.55 13.68 25.10
CA ARG A 2 33.40 14.10 24.22
C ARG A 2 32.77 12.94 23.43
N ALA A 3 33.53 12.05 22.84
CA ALA A 3 33.01 10.90 22.11
C ALA A 3 32.24 9.89 22.97
N ARG A 4 32.70 9.64 24.22
CA ARG A 4 31.98 8.79 25.17
C ARG A 4 30.66 9.41 25.65
N ARG A 5 30.60 10.75 25.82
CA ARG A 5 29.35 11.45 26.17
C ARG A 5 28.35 11.45 25.01
N LEU A 6 28.80 11.63 23.77
CA LEU A 6 27.97 11.50 22.57
C LEU A 6 27.40 10.07 22.39
N PHE A 7 28.22 9.06 22.66
CA PHE A 7 27.80 7.66 22.59
C PHE A 7 26.78 7.30 23.70
N LEU A 8 26.96 7.81 24.93
CA LEU A 8 26.00 7.62 26.01
C LEU A 8 24.67 8.36 25.75
N LEU A 9 24.70 9.58 25.18
CA LEU A 9 23.52 10.35 24.82
C LEU A 9 22.75 9.68 23.67
N ALA A 10 23.46 9.18 22.66
CA ALA A 10 22.88 8.45 21.55
C ALA A 10 22.24 7.12 22.01
N THR A 11 22.82 6.43 22.96
CA THR A 11 22.28 5.22 23.57
C THR A 11 21.06 5.53 24.47
N LEU A 12 21.08 6.67 25.16
CA LEU A 12 19.92 7.17 25.94
C LEU A 12 18.77 7.61 24.98
N LEU A 13 19.07 8.22 23.84
CA LEU A 13 18.08 8.58 22.81
C LEU A 13 17.46 7.33 22.17
N MET A 14 18.21 6.24 22.00
CA MET A 14 17.64 4.96 21.53
C MET A 14 16.81 4.24 22.59
N ALA A 15 17.15 4.37 23.86
CA ALA A 15 16.35 3.87 24.98
C ALA A 15 15.12 4.76 25.28
N ALA A 16 15.20 6.04 24.90
CA ALA A 16 14.09 7.03 24.98
C ALA A 16 13.32 7.18 23.67
N ALA A 17 13.48 6.24 22.72
CA ALA A 17 12.70 6.20 21.46
C ALA A 17 11.22 5.78 21.65
N ALA A 18 10.65 5.98 22.85
CA ALA A 18 9.27 6.36 22.99
C ALA A 18 9.19 7.82 22.53
N ASP A 19 8.38 8.12 21.53
CA ASP A 19 8.04 9.49 21.12
C ASP A 19 7.94 10.36 22.37
N ALA A 20 8.65 11.51 22.41
CA ALA A 20 8.57 12.41 23.57
C ALA A 20 7.13 12.95 23.74
N ALA A 21 6.32 12.84 22.68
CA ALA A 21 4.88 13.08 22.71
C ALA A 21 4.14 11.93 23.43
N THR A 22 3.36 12.26 24.43
CA THR A 22 2.43 11.29 25.04
C THR A 22 1.25 11.06 24.11
N ARG A 23 1.08 9.83 23.60
CA ARG A 23 -0.09 9.44 22.81
C ARG A 23 -1.22 8.95 23.70
N ILE A 24 -2.40 9.52 23.53
CA ILE A 24 -3.66 9.11 24.16
C ILE A 24 -4.55 8.50 23.06
N ASP A 25 -4.81 7.21 23.16
CA ASP A 25 -5.72 6.51 22.26
C ASP A 25 -7.18 6.87 22.58
N LEU A 26 -7.93 7.22 21.53
CA LEU A 26 -9.36 7.53 21.66
C LEU A 26 -10.25 6.49 20.97
N ASN A 27 -9.75 5.34 20.56
CA ASN A 27 -10.48 4.40 19.72
C ASN A 27 -11.69 3.74 20.40
N ARG A 28 -11.74 3.69 21.73
CA ARG A 28 -12.82 2.97 22.44
C ARG A 28 -13.87 3.89 23.04
N GLY A 29 -15.11 3.36 23.15
CA GLY A 29 -16.18 3.97 23.91
C GLY A 29 -16.73 5.25 23.30
N TRP A 30 -16.93 5.29 22.00
CA TRP A 30 -17.65 6.35 21.32
C TRP A 30 -19.17 6.15 21.40
N SER A 31 -19.91 7.24 21.50
CA SER A 31 -21.35 7.26 21.27
C SER A 31 -21.62 7.65 19.84
N PHE A 32 -22.45 6.90 19.14
CA PHE A 32 -22.72 7.08 17.71
C PHE A 32 -24.23 7.20 17.42
N ARG A 33 -24.58 8.05 16.45
CA ARG A 33 -25.93 8.17 15.91
C ARG A 33 -25.90 8.76 14.50
N VAL A 34 -26.78 8.28 13.59
CA VAL A 34 -27.04 8.93 12.30
C VAL A 34 -28.05 10.07 12.45
N GLU A 35 -27.95 11.07 11.56
CA GLU A 35 -29.02 12.06 11.41
C GLU A 35 -30.22 11.43 10.73
N SER A 36 -31.35 11.43 11.42
CA SER A 36 -32.62 10.94 10.89
C SER A 36 -33.68 12.04 11.06
N GLY A 37 -33.85 12.88 10.01
CA GLY A 37 -34.82 13.96 10.01
C GLY A 37 -34.48 15.18 10.90
N VAL A 38 -33.26 15.24 11.45
CA VAL A 38 -32.79 16.32 12.33
C VAL A 38 -31.40 16.73 11.88
N ASP A 39 -31.20 18.03 11.67
CA ASP A 39 -29.84 18.60 11.51
C ASP A 39 -29.17 18.69 12.88
N GLY A 40 -28.11 17.91 13.08
CA GLY A 40 -27.41 17.83 14.36
C GLY A 40 -26.75 19.12 14.79
N VAL A 41 -26.29 19.97 13.87
CA VAL A 41 -25.73 21.27 14.18
C VAL A 41 -26.80 22.21 14.70
N GLN A 42 -27.95 22.30 14.01
CA GLN A 42 -29.08 23.12 14.43
C GLN A 42 -29.69 22.63 15.76
N ALA A 43 -29.67 21.34 15.99
CA ALA A 43 -30.11 20.71 17.24
C ALA A 43 -29.12 20.86 18.42
N GLY A 44 -27.97 21.50 18.22
CA GLY A 44 -26.98 21.77 19.25
C GLY A 44 -26.10 20.56 19.65
N TRP A 45 -26.06 19.50 18.82
CA TRP A 45 -25.28 18.29 19.09
C TRP A 45 -23.78 18.53 19.28
N PRO A 46 -23.15 19.55 18.67
CA PRO A 46 -21.75 19.88 18.95
C PRO A 46 -21.45 20.16 20.42
N ALA A 47 -22.42 20.71 21.17
CA ALA A 47 -22.27 21.08 22.58
C ALA A 47 -22.92 20.07 23.53
N SER A 48 -23.92 19.31 23.05
CA SER A 48 -24.70 18.40 23.88
C SER A 48 -25.03 17.10 23.11
N MET A 49 -24.51 15.99 23.57
CA MET A 49 -24.76 14.69 22.97
C MET A 49 -26.28 14.37 23.03
N PRO A 50 -26.90 13.98 21.89
CA PRO A 50 -28.31 13.63 21.84
C PRO A 50 -28.62 12.32 22.59
N GLU A 51 -29.89 12.08 22.88
CA GLU A 51 -30.38 10.77 23.32
C GLU A 51 -30.38 9.76 22.15
N GLY A 52 -30.52 8.47 22.49
CA GLY A 52 -30.63 7.39 21.48
C GLY A 52 -29.35 7.10 20.73
N VAL A 53 -28.20 7.36 21.33
CA VAL A 53 -26.88 6.97 20.79
C VAL A 53 -26.59 5.50 21.08
N THR A 54 -25.82 4.86 20.20
CA THR A 54 -25.24 3.52 20.41
C THR A 54 -23.77 3.62 20.76
N THR A 55 -23.25 2.64 21.51
CA THR A 55 -21.81 2.59 21.81
C THR A 55 -21.07 1.85 20.70
N VAL A 56 -19.99 2.46 20.19
CA VAL A 56 -19.12 1.89 19.16
C VAL A 56 -17.66 2.12 19.52
N ASP A 57 -16.79 1.27 19.00
CA ASP A 57 -15.35 1.48 18.97
C ASP A 57 -14.92 1.93 17.56
N VAL A 58 -13.86 2.71 17.46
CA VAL A 58 -13.23 3.17 16.21
C VAL A 58 -11.96 2.31 16.00
N PRO A 59 -11.64 1.90 14.78
CA PRO A 59 -12.29 2.19 13.49
C PRO A 59 -13.72 1.66 13.37
N HIS A 60 -14.61 2.48 12.79
CA HIS A 60 -16.03 2.15 12.66
C HIS A 60 -16.62 2.64 11.34
N THR A 61 -17.50 1.83 10.76
CA THR A 61 -18.41 2.24 9.68
C THR A 61 -19.83 1.78 9.97
N TRP A 62 -20.80 2.65 9.73
CA TRP A 62 -22.23 2.30 9.91
C TRP A 62 -22.78 1.51 8.72
N ASN A 63 -22.10 1.52 7.55
CA ASN A 63 -22.57 0.82 6.35
C ASN A 63 -22.16 -0.66 6.28
N ARG A 64 -21.82 -1.27 7.41
CA ARG A 64 -21.43 -2.68 7.47
C ARG A 64 -22.61 -3.63 7.50
N THR A 65 -23.43 -3.50 8.53
CA THR A 65 -24.62 -4.33 8.82
C THR A 65 -25.65 -3.51 9.58
N GLY A 66 -26.88 -4.01 9.71
CA GLY A 66 -27.92 -3.36 10.52
C GLY A 66 -28.76 -2.35 9.73
N PRO A 67 -29.58 -1.54 10.43
CA PRO A 67 -30.54 -0.64 9.79
C PRO A 67 -29.90 0.46 8.96
N ASP A 68 -28.68 0.88 9.30
CA ASP A 68 -27.96 1.96 8.63
C ASP A 68 -27.06 1.48 7.47
N TYR A 69 -27.14 0.19 7.11
CA TYR A 69 -26.35 -0.42 6.06
C TYR A 69 -26.30 0.36 4.73
N ALA A 70 -27.45 0.82 4.26
CA ALA A 70 -27.56 1.58 3.02
C ALA A 70 -27.61 3.11 3.23
N TYR A 71 -27.51 3.57 4.49
CA TYR A 71 -27.66 4.98 4.81
C TYR A 71 -26.54 5.83 4.20
N LEU A 72 -26.96 6.85 3.46
CA LEU A 72 -26.12 7.91 2.94
C LEU A 72 -26.55 9.21 3.61
N GLY A 73 -25.66 9.80 4.37
CA GLY A 73 -25.94 11.01 5.14
C GLY A 73 -24.90 11.25 6.21
N VAL A 74 -25.31 11.94 7.26
CA VAL A 74 -24.43 12.36 8.35
C VAL A 74 -24.52 11.42 9.54
N GLY A 75 -23.38 10.88 9.95
CA GLY A 75 -23.22 10.16 11.22
C GLY A 75 -22.44 11.02 12.23
N TRP A 76 -22.89 11.00 13.47
CA TRP A 76 -22.29 11.73 14.56
C TRP A 76 -21.63 10.79 15.56
N TYR A 77 -20.41 11.19 15.97
CA TYR A 77 -19.59 10.51 16.96
C TYR A 77 -19.31 11.43 18.11
N PHE A 78 -19.43 10.93 19.35
CA PHE A 78 -19.17 11.69 20.57
C PHE A 78 -18.23 10.91 21.47
N ARG A 79 -17.21 11.58 22.01
CA ARG A 79 -16.24 10.98 22.92
C ARG A 79 -15.90 11.92 24.06
N ARG A 80 -16.09 11.46 25.29
CA ARG A 80 -15.55 12.17 26.46
C ARG A 80 -14.13 11.72 26.70
N PHE A 81 -13.24 12.66 26.98
CA PHE A 81 -11.85 12.37 27.30
C PHE A 81 -11.32 13.33 28.36
N GLU A 82 -10.30 12.88 29.09
CA GLU A 82 -9.61 13.67 30.13
C GLU A 82 -8.16 13.87 29.71
N LEU A 83 -7.62 15.02 30.04
CA LEU A 83 -6.22 15.34 29.83
C LEU A 83 -5.54 15.55 31.18
N PRO A 84 -4.27 15.16 31.32
CA PRO A 84 -3.46 15.53 32.47
C PRO A 84 -3.28 17.05 32.52
N LYS A 85 -2.82 17.56 33.65
CA LYS A 85 -2.42 18.98 33.73
C LYS A 85 -1.33 19.28 32.72
N LEU A 86 -1.62 20.15 31.79
CA LEU A 86 -0.71 20.50 30.71
C LEU A 86 0.30 21.55 31.18
N PRO A 87 1.59 21.42 30.80
CA PRO A 87 2.59 22.48 30.99
C PRO A 87 2.27 23.71 30.12
N ALA A 88 2.81 24.86 30.50
CA ALA A 88 2.65 26.08 29.72
C ALA A 88 3.26 25.89 28.31
N GLY A 89 2.50 26.28 27.29
CA GLY A 89 2.92 26.12 25.89
C GLY A 89 2.80 24.72 25.34
N ALA A 90 2.18 23.76 26.01
CA ALA A 90 1.92 22.43 25.47
C ALA A 90 1.03 22.51 24.21
N ILE A 91 1.35 21.67 23.22
CA ILE A 91 0.56 21.52 22.00
C ILE A 91 -0.25 20.23 22.14
N VAL A 92 -1.57 20.35 21.97
CA VAL A 92 -2.51 19.22 21.99
C VAL A 92 -2.99 18.99 20.56
N GLN A 93 -2.49 17.94 19.94
CA GLN A 93 -2.81 17.60 18.56
C GLN A 93 -3.81 16.45 18.52
N LEU A 94 -5.03 16.71 18.02
CA LEU A 94 -6.03 15.68 17.74
C LEU A 94 -5.82 15.14 16.33
N ASN A 95 -5.73 13.83 16.20
CA ASN A 95 -5.39 13.16 14.95
C ASN A 95 -6.48 12.18 14.55
N PHE A 96 -6.76 12.13 13.25
CA PHE A 96 -7.62 11.17 12.58
C PHE A 96 -6.80 10.42 11.52
N GLY A 97 -6.78 9.11 11.55
CA GLY A 97 -6.17 8.28 10.51
C GLY A 97 -6.95 8.33 9.20
N ALA A 98 -8.28 8.39 9.26
CA ALA A 98 -9.20 8.74 8.17
C ALA A 98 -10.64 8.84 8.68
N ALA A 99 -11.43 9.70 8.02
CA ALA A 99 -12.88 9.81 8.22
C ALA A 99 -13.56 9.90 6.84
N PHE A 100 -14.44 8.95 6.51
CA PHE A 100 -15.06 8.92 5.18
C PHE A 100 -16.48 9.50 5.22
N TYR A 101 -16.78 10.62 4.55
CA TYR A 101 -15.97 11.31 3.53
C TYR A 101 -15.62 12.76 3.97
N LYS A 102 -16.65 13.59 4.31
CA LYS A 102 -16.48 14.93 4.89
C LYS A 102 -16.62 14.87 6.39
N SER A 103 -15.68 15.43 7.13
CA SER A 103 -15.77 15.52 8.59
C SER A 103 -15.73 16.96 9.08
N ARG A 104 -16.46 17.23 10.16
CA ARG A 104 -16.37 18.44 10.97
C ARG A 104 -16.15 18.06 12.41
N VAL A 105 -15.31 18.79 13.12
CA VAL A 105 -14.83 18.45 14.45
C VAL A 105 -15.07 19.59 15.43
N TRP A 106 -15.64 19.27 16.58
CA TRP A 106 -15.87 20.21 17.68
C TRP A 106 -15.26 19.68 18.97
N VAL A 107 -14.64 20.58 19.73
CA VAL A 107 -14.17 20.34 21.08
C VAL A 107 -14.89 21.28 22.02
N ASN A 108 -15.57 20.70 23.04
CA ASN A 108 -16.34 21.48 24.03
C ASN A 108 -17.37 22.46 23.38
N GLY A 109 -17.99 22.02 22.27
CA GLY A 109 -18.98 22.80 21.52
C GLY A 109 -18.41 23.82 20.52
N VAL A 110 -17.09 23.99 20.45
CA VAL A 110 -16.43 24.92 19.54
C VAL A 110 -15.89 24.14 18.33
N GLU A 111 -16.23 24.55 17.12
CA GLU A 111 -15.69 23.94 15.89
C GLU A 111 -14.20 24.23 15.76
N VAL A 112 -13.40 23.18 15.62
CA VAL A 112 -11.94 23.28 15.52
C VAL A 112 -11.43 23.08 14.11
N GLY A 113 -12.27 22.50 13.23
CA GLY A 113 -11.94 22.37 11.81
C GLY A 113 -12.81 21.38 11.07
N SER A 114 -12.54 21.25 9.78
CA SER A 114 -13.19 20.32 8.86
C SER A 114 -12.18 19.74 7.88
N HIS A 115 -12.49 18.56 7.32
CA HIS A 115 -11.67 17.88 6.32
C HIS A 115 -12.55 17.25 5.24
N GLU A 116 -12.12 17.30 3.99
CA GLU A 116 -12.74 16.63 2.86
C GLU A 116 -11.74 15.67 2.23
N GLY A 117 -12.09 14.37 2.21
CA GLY A 117 -11.25 13.28 1.72
C GLY A 117 -11.31 12.07 2.65
N GLY A 118 -11.70 10.91 2.08
CA GLY A 118 -12.09 9.74 2.89
C GLY A 118 -10.93 8.86 3.38
N TYR A 119 -9.71 9.07 2.92
CA TYR A 119 -8.61 8.11 3.08
C TYR A 119 -7.31 8.72 3.60
N GLY A 120 -7.20 10.05 3.66
CA GLY A 120 -6.05 10.78 4.17
C GLY A 120 -6.09 10.97 5.68
N ALA A 121 -4.92 10.91 6.35
CA ALA A 121 -4.82 11.34 7.72
C ALA A 121 -4.80 12.86 7.82
N HIS A 122 -5.45 13.37 8.87
CA HIS A 122 -5.50 14.80 9.13
C HIS A 122 -5.51 15.08 10.63
N SER A 123 -5.15 16.30 11.03
CA SER A 123 -5.03 16.66 12.43
C SER A 123 -5.39 18.13 12.70
N TYR A 124 -5.72 18.40 13.97
CA TYR A 124 -6.07 19.73 14.45
C TYR A 124 -5.29 20.06 15.73
N ASP A 125 -4.76 21.27 15.81
CA ASP A 125 -4.28 21.81 17.07
C ASP A 125 -5.48 22.28 17.91
N ILE A 126 -5.76 21.53 18.99
CA ILE A 126 -6.89 21.79 19.87
C ILE A 126 -6.47 22.42 21.20
N SER A 127 -5.22 22.88 21.33
CA SER A 127 -4.64 23.40 22.58
C SER A 127 -5.47 24.51 23.23
N LYS A 128 -6.10 25.36 22.42
CA LYS A 128 -6.92 26.50 22.89
C LYS A 128 -8.31 26.10 23.37
N TYR A 129 -8.77 24.90 23.04
CA TYR A 129 -10.15 24.46 23.22
C TYR A 129 -10.31 23.44 24.34
N VAL A 130 -9.19 22.85 24.81
CA VAL A 130 -9.21 21.76 25.79
C VAL A 130 -9.20 22.26 27.23
N ARG A 131 -9.75 21.42 28.11
CA ARG A 131 -9.78 21.54 29.56
C ARG A 131 -9.30 20.21 30.17
N GLU A 132 -9.43 20.05 31.51
CA GLU A 132 -9.19 18.76 32.14
C GLU A 132 -10.17 17.70 31.63
N ARG A 133 -11.47 18.04 31.57
CA ARG A 133 -12.53 17.17 31.02
C ARG A 133 -13.14 17.76 29.76
N ASN A 134 -13.21 16.96 28.74
CA ASN A 134 -13.58 17.40 27.39
C ASN A 134 -14.64 16.50 26.77
N ILE A 135 -15.42 17.10 25.87
CA ILE A 135 -16.27 16.38 24.94
C ILE A 135 -15.78 16.70 23.50
N LEU A 136 -15.55 15.64 22.75
CA LEU A 136 -15.26 15.67 21.33
C LEU A 136 -16.52 15.26 20.57
N ALA A 137 -16.99 16.07 19.63
CA ALA A 137 -18.05 15.74 18.70
C ALA A 137 -17.49 15.77 17.27
N VAL A 138 -17.83 14.78 16.47
CA VAL A 138 -17.42 14.67 15.08
C VAL A 138 -18.63 14.30 14.22
N SER A 139 -18.94 15.10 13.22
CA SER A 139 -19.88 14.71 12.17
C SER A 139 -19.12 14.20 10.95
N VAL A 140 -19.63 13.15 10.32
CA VAL A 140 -19.07 12.56 9.10
C VAL A 140 -20.20 12.38 8.09
N ASP A 141 -20.06 12.96 6.90
CA ASP A 141 -21.01 12.86 5.78
C ASP A 141 -20.41 11.98 4.68
N ASN A 142 -21.04 10.83 4.38
CA ASN A 142 -20.57 9.90 3.35
C ASN A 142 -21.25 10.05 1.99
N ARG A 143 -22.02 11.10 1.78
CA ARG A 143 -22.67 11.36 0.50
C ARG A 143 -21.67 11.79 -0.56
N PRO A 144 -21.54 11.05 -1.69
CA PRO A 144 -20.75 11.52 -2.80
C PRO A 144 -21.51 12.60 -3.57
N GLY A 145 -20.75 13.50 -4.17
CA GLY A 145 -21.23 14.51 -5.11
C GLY A 145 -20.44 14.47 -6.41
N MET A 146 -20.84 15.25 -7.40
CA MET A 146 -20.12 15.32 -8.68
C MET A 146 -18.65 15.73 -8.49
N TYR A 147 -18.36 16.61 -7.54
CA TYR A 147 -17.01 17.14 -7.31
C TYR A 147 -16.34 16.63 -6.05
N THR A 148 -16.87 15.58 -5.40
CA THR A 148 -16.14 14.83 -4.37
C THR A 148 -15.10 13.93 -5.03
N ILE A 149 -14.08 13.49 -4.29
CA ILE A 149 -13.06 12.54 -4.75
C ILE A 149 -13.00 11.37 -3.76
N PRO A 150 -13.60 10.19 -4.07
CA PRO A 150 -14.30 9.82 -5.32
C PRO A 150 -15.64 10.55 -5.49
N GLY A 151 -16.13 10.65 -6.73
CA GLY A 151 -17.33 11.37 -7.08
C GLY A 151 -18.34 10.58 -7.90
N PHE A 152 -19.54 11.17 -8.05
CA PHE A 152 -20.53 10.73 -9.01
C PHE A 152 -20.17 11.12 -10.45
N GLY A 153 -20.91 10.57 -11.41
CA GLY A 153 -20.80 10.96 -12.81
C GLY A 153 -19.64 10.27 -13.52
N ALA A 154 -19.32 9.04 -13.11
CA ALA A 154 -18.31 8.24 -13.77
C ALA A 154 -18.49 8.23 -15.29
N ARG A 155 -17.42 8.55 -16.04
CA ARG A 155 -17.41 8.71 -17.51
C ARG A 155 -18.50 9.68 -18.03
N GLY A 156 -18.96 10.63 -17.21
CA GLY A 156 -19.98 11.62 -17.59
C GLY A 156 -21.43 11.11 -17.50
N ALA A 157 -21.68 9.91 -17.01
CA ALA A 157 -23.04 9.40 -16.74
C ALA A 157 -23.53 9.95 -15.39
N PRO A 158 -24.59 10.81 -15.33
CA PRO A 158 -24.94 11.60 -14.14
C PRO A 158 -25.18 10.78 -12.87
N ASP A 159 -25.75 9.57 -13.01
CA ASP A 159 -26.12 8.70 -11.89
C ASP A 159 -25.14 7.56 -11.67
N ALA A 160 -23.98 7.56 -12.35
CA ALA A 160 -23.01 6.49 -12.24
C ALA A 160 -22.17 6.62 -10.96
N TRP A 161 -22.23 5.57 -10.15
CA TRP A 161 -21.39 5.39 -8.96
C TRP A 161 -19.96 5.04 -9.35
N TYR A 162 -19.03 5.30 -8.40
CA TYR A 162 -17.72 4.65 -8.43
C TYR A 162 -17.85 3.17 -8.03
N ASP A 163 -16.81 2.38 -8.29
CA ASP A 163 -16.87 0.92 -8.30
C ASP A 163 -16.87 0.24 -6.92
N TRP A 164 -16.80 0.96 -5.83
CA TRP A 164 -16.78 0.38 -4.48
C TRP A 164 -17.83 1.01 -3.57
N TRP A 165 -17.99 0.45 -2.37
CA TRP A 165 -19.02 0.90 -1.45
C TRP A 165 -18.65 2.19 -0.72
N ALA A 166 -19.60 3.09 -0.56
CA ALA A 166 -19.44 4.34 0.19
C ALA A 166 -19.59 4.11 1.70
N TYR A 167 -18.57 3.60 2.30
CA TYR A 167 -18.52 3.36 3.75
C TYR A 167 -18.37 4.66 4.53
N GLY A 168 -19.39 5.04 5.30
CA GLY A 168 -19.31 6.22 6.16
C GLY A 168 -18.76 5.92 7.55
N GLY A 169 -17.97 6.82 8.11
CA GLY A 169 -17.51 6.71 9.49
C GLY A 169 -16.10 7.20 9.79
N LEU A 170 -15.69 7.01 11.05
CA LEU A 170 -14.30 7.12 11.48
C LEU A 170 -13.61 5.79 11.15
N VAL A 171 -13.11 5.68 9.93
CA VAL A 171 -12.69 4.40 9.34
C VAL A 171 -11.26 4.00 9.69
N ARG A 172 -10.52 4.85 10.40
CA ARG A 172 -9.20 4.57 10.99
C ARG A 172 -9.10 5.16 12.40
N ASP A 173 -7.96 4.89 13.06
CA ASP A 173 -7.69 5.28 14.44
C ASP A 173 -7.89 6.78 14.69
N VAL A 174 -8.29 7.14 15.92
CA VAL A 174 -8.35 8.51 16.43
C VAL A 174 -7.53 8.58 17.73
N TRP A 175 -6.64 9.57 17.82
CA TRP A 175 -5.78 9.73 18.98
C TRP A 175 -5.39 11.19 19.24
N ILE A 176 -4.90 11.47 20.43
CA ILE A 176 -4.29 12.76 20.77
C ILE A 176 -2.79 12.54 20.99
N ASN A 177 -1.98 13.46 20.46
CA ASN A 177 -0.59 13.61 20.86
C ASN A 177 -0.46 14.86 21.74
N LEU A 178 0.19 14.68 22.89
CA LEU A 178 0.56 15.77 23.80
C LEU A 178 2.05 16.06 23.59
N HIS A 179 2.34 17.24 23.08
CA HIS A 179 3.72 17.70 22.86
C HIS A 179 4.10 18.81 23.86
N GLY A 180 5.38 19.03 24.02
CA GLY A 180 5.92 20.23 24.66
C GLY A 180 5.68 21.48 23.81
N PRO A 181 6.44 22.56 24.08
CA PRO A 181 6.30 23.83 23.33
C PRO A 181 6.89 23.81 21.92
N VAL A 182 7.47 22.69 21.51
CA VAL A 182 7.92 22.39 20.13
C VAL A 182 7.47 20.99 19.76
N ARG A 183 7.26 20.76 18.47
CA ARG A 183 7.03 19.42 17.93
C ARG A 183 7.68 19.24 16.56
N VAL A 184 8.11 18.05 16.25
CA VAL A 184 8.44 17.62 14.90
C VAL A 184 7.11 17.30 14.18
N ALA A 185 6.79 18.07 13.16
CA ALA A 185 5.53 17.92 12.42
C ALA A 185 5.64 16.91 11.28
N ASN A 186 6.81 16.84 10.64
CA ASN A 186 7.09 15.90 9.55
C ASN A 186 8.59 15.72 9.36
N GLN A 187 8.99 14.54 8.88
CA GLN A 187 10.30 14.21 8.34
C GLN A 187 10.13 13.79 6.88
N PHE A 188 10.98 14.32 5.99
CA PHE A 188 10.96 13.97 4.58
C PHE A 188 12.33 13.48 4.15
N ILE A 189 12.55 12.17 4.30
CA ILE A 189 13.83 11.51 4.16
C ILE A 189 14.06 11.13 2.70
N ARG A 190 15.22 11.51 2.15
CA ARG A 190 15.66 11.15 0.81
C ARG A 190 17.08 10.62 0.83
N SER A 191 17.39 9.77 -0.15
CA SER A 191 18.73 9.19 -0.27
C SER A 191 19.24 9.33 -1.71
N LYS A 192 20.47 9.81 -1.84
CA LYS A 192 21.21 9.76 -3.10
C LYS A 192 22.30 8.71 -2.95
N ILE A 193 22.30 7.74 -3.87
CA ILE A 193 23.19 6.59 -3.83
C ILE A 193 24.16 6.66 -5.02
N ASP A 194 25.46 6.53 -4.74
CA ASP A 194 26.52 6.44 -5.73
C ASP A 194 27.47 5.30 -5.33
N GLY A 195 27.40 4.18 -6.04
CA GLY A 195 28.17 2.97 -5.70
C GLY A 195 27.85 2.47 -4.28
N ASN A 196 28.88 2.49 -3.42
CA ASN A 196 28.80 2.10 -2.01
C ASN A 196 28.62 3.29 -1.05
N HIS A 197 28.41 4.49 -1.59
CA HIS A 197 28.17 5.71 -0.82
C HIS A 197 26.70 6.08 -0.91
N ALA A 198 26.10 6.48 0.21
CA ALA A 198 24.75 7.04 0.27
C ALA A 198 24.80 8.36 1.05
N THR A 199 24.22 9.41 0.47
CA THR A 199 23.90 10.63 1.18
C THR A 199 22.44 10.60 1.55
N ILE A 200 22.14 10.66 2.85
CA ILE A 200 20.77 10.71 3.37
C ILE A 200 20.50 12.15 3.77
N SER A 201 19.46 12.74 3.24
CA SER A 201 18.98 14.08 3.61
C SER A 201 17.60 13.95 4.23
N ASP A 202 17.34 14.71 5.29
CA ASP A 202 16.01 14.83 5.90
C ASP A 202 15.61 16.29 6.02
N ARG A 203 14.44 16.63 5.50
CA ARG A 203 13.79 17.92 5.69
C ARG A 203 12.82 17.78 6.86
N VAL A 204 13.21 18.35 7.99
CA VAL A 204 12.46 18.26 9.26
C VAL A 204 11.60 19.50 9.40
N THR A 205 10.28 19.32 9.41
CA THR A 205 9.34 20.40 9.72
C THR A 205 9.12 20.46 11.23
N VAL A 206 9.42 21.63 11.82
CA VAL A 206 9.30 21.89 13.26
C VAL A 206 8.29 22.98 13.52
N VAL A 207 7.35 22.76 14.44
CA VAL A 207 6.41 23.78 14.93
C VAL A 207 6.83 24.22 16.31
N SER A 208 6.94 25.54 16.55
CA SER A 208 7.28 26.13 17.84
C SER A 208 6.22 27.14 18.27
N VAL A 209 5.80 27.13 19.53
CA VAL A 209 4.81 28.10 20.03
C VAL A 209 5.38 29.50 20.26
N ALA A 210 6.71 29.59 20.40
CA ALA A 210 7.42 30.87 20.62
C ALA A 210 8.83 30.79 20.03
N PRO A 211 9.47 31.93 19.73
CA PRO A 211 10.87 31.95 19.31
C PRO A 211 11.77 31.27 20.34
N ARG A 212 12.66 30.38 19.87
CA ARG A 212 13.65 29.72 20.72
C ARG A 212 14.83 29.17 19.92
N ARG A 213 15.92 28.99 20.62
CA ARG A 213 17.10 28.29 20.11
C ARG A 213 17.06 26.84 20.58
N VAL A 214 17.24 25.88 19.66
CA VAL A 214 17.28 24.45 19.97
C VAL A 214 18.47 23.78 19.28
N THR A 215 18.91 22.66 19.84
CA THR A 215 19.80 21.74 19.14
C THR A 215 18.95 20.68 18.47
N LEU A 216 19.02 20.57 17.13
CA LEU A 216 18.51 19.42 16.40
C LEU A 216 19.61 18.38 16.34
N GLN A 217 19.33 17.20 16.87
CA GLN A 217 20.17 16.03 16.77
C GLN A 217 19.45 14.96 15.96
N ALA A 218 20.12 14.40 14.95
CA ALA A 218 19.61 13.28 14.16
C ALA A 218 20.52 12.08 14.32
N VAL A 219 19.93 10.90 14.47
CA VAL A 219 20.61 9.62 14.59
C VAL A 219 20.02 8.64 13.59
N VAL A 220 20.90 7.97 12.83
CA VAL A 220 20.50 6.90 11.91
C VAL A 220 20.90 5.56 12.52
N ALA A 221 19.91 4.71 12.75
CA ALA A 221 20.12 3.31 13.10
C ALA A 221 20.01 2.43 11.85
N GLY A 222 20.95 1.48 11.72
CA GLY A 222 20.97 0.49 10.64
C GLY A 222 19.95 -0.64 10.84
N PRO A 223 19.84 -1.57 9.89
CA PRO A 223 18.91 -2.71 9.96
C PRO A 223 19.14 -3.63 11.16
N GLY A 224 20.36 -3.63 11.73
CA GLY A 224 20.70 -4.36 12.96
C GLY A 224 20.43 -3.60 14.25
N GLY A 225 19.95 -2.35 14.16
CA GLY A 225 19.74 -1.47 15.33
C GLY A 225 20.98 -0.71 15.79
N ASP A 226 22.14 -0.93 15.18
CA ASP A 226 23.37 -0.19 15.45
C ASP A 226 23.32 1.23 14.89
N ILE A 227 23.94 2.19 15.60
CA ILE A 227 24.03 3.57 15.11
C ILE A 227 25.09 3.63 14.02
N VAL A 228 24.68 4.01 12.82
CA VAL A 228 25.55 4.09 11.63
C VAL A 228 25.91 5.52 11.24
N ALA A 229 25.12 6.52 11.65
CA ALA A 229 25.42 7.93 11.44
C ALA A 229 24.73 8.82 12.46
N ASN A 230 25.24 10.04 12.63
CA ASN A 230 24.59 11.08 13.41
C ASN A 230 24.91 12.47 12.84
N HIS A 231 24.03 13.44 13.17
CA HIS A 231 24.16 14.84 12.80
C HIS A 231 23.69 15.72 13.94
N THR A 232 24.33 16.86 14.12
CA THR A 232 23.93 17.84 15.14
C THR A 232 24.05 19.25 14.58
N GLN A 233 23.01 20.04 14.74
CA GLN A 233 23.02 21.46 14.36
C GLN A 233 22.19 22.28 15.32
N THR A 234 22.47 23.59 15.38
CA THR A 234 21.63 24.56 16.09
C THR A 234 20.59 25.13 15.15
N LEU A 235 19.34 25.24 15.62
CA LEU A 235 18.25 25.91 14.92
C LEU A 235 17.75 27.08 15.74
N GLU A 236 17.56 28.22 15.07
CA GLU A 236 16.82 29.38 15.60
C GLU A 236 15.36 29.27 15.09
N LEU A 237 14.45 28.92 15.97
CA LEU A 237 13.05 28.74 15.64
C LEU A 237 12.29 30.05 15.86
N ALA A 238 11.50 30.46 14.86
CA ALA A 238 10.46 31.45 15.04
C ALA A 238 9.19 30.79 15.63
N ALA A 239 8.24 31.59 16.12
CA ALA A 239 6.91 31.09 16.40
C ALA A 239 6.23 30.61 15.10
N GLY A 240 5.57 29.43 15.15
CA GLY A 240 4.95 28.80 13.99
C GLY A 240 5.84 27.73 13.34
N THR A 241 5.72 27.56 12.04
CA THR A 241 6.38 26.48 11.27
C THR A 241 7.78 26.91 10.84
N ASN A 242 8.74 26.01 11.07
CA ASN A 242 10.15 26.18 10.74
C ASN A 242 10.65 24.94 9.98
N GLU A 243 11.81 25.05 9.31
CA GLU A 243 12.45 23.96 8.61
C GLU A 243 13.88 23.73 9.13
N GLY A 244 14.19 22.50 9.52
CA GLY A 244 15.55 22.01 9.75
C GLY A 244 15.98 21.09 8.60
N ARG A 245 17.29 21.01 8.35
CA ARG A 245 17.86 20.12 7.33
C ARG A 245 18.98 19.27 7.91
N VAL A 246 18.83 17.97 7.77
CA VAL A 246 19.86 16.98 8.16
C VAL A 246 20.51 16.47 6.89
N SER A 247 21.82 16.23 6.94
CA SER A 247 22.55 15.53 5.90
C SER A 247 23.62 14.65 6.54
N VAL A 248 23.57 13.35 6.23
CA VAL A 248 24.56 12.36 6.70
C VAL A 248 25.00 11.48 5.55
N ALA A 249 26.25 11.01 5.62
CA ALA A 249 26.80 10.06 4.65
C ALA A 249 26.94 8.68 5.28
N LEU A 250 26.68 7.65 4.50
CA LEU A 250 26.93 6.25 4.85
C LEU A 250 27.82 5.58 3.80
N GLU A 251 28.69 4.71 4.26
CA GLU A 251 29.50 3.84 3.42
C GLU A 251 29.14 2.38 3.72
N ASN A 252 29.25 1.51 2.71
CA ASN A 252 29.02 0.06 2.87
C ASN A 252 27.69 -0.29 3.52
N PHE A 253 26.63 0.39 3.09
CA PHE A 253 25.28 0.19 3.60
C PHE A 253 24.59 -1.02 2.98
N ARG A 254 23.53 -1.53 3.62
CA ARG A 254 22.65 -2.57 3.08
C ARG A 254 21.51 -1.93 2.29
N ARG A 255 21.31 -2.38 1.05
CA ARG A 255 20.22 -1.91 0.22
C ARG A 255 18.91 -2.58 0.62
N TRP A 256 17.82 -1.86 0.42
CA TRP A 256 16.48 -2.41 0.43
C TRP A 256 16.20 -3.01 -0.95
N ASP A 257 15.69 -4.24 -1.00
CA ASP A 257 15.17 -4.88 -2.20
C ASP A 257 14.00 -5.83 -1.86
N LEU A 258 13.52 -6.58 -2.86
CA LEU A 258 12.35 -7.45 -2.75
C LEU A 258 12.56 -8.65 -1.82
N ASP A 259 13.81 -9.08 -1.68
CA ASP A 259 14.21 -10.27 -0.90
C ASP A 259 14.96 -9.90 0.38
N HIS A 260 15.59 -8.72 0.39
CA HIS A 260 16.34 -8.17 1.53
C HIS A 260 15.79 -6.78 1.87
N PRO A 261 14.62 -6.69 2.51
CA PRO A 261 13.97 -5.43 2.82
C PRO A 261 14.64 -4.72 4.01
N ASN A 262 15.91 -4.34 3.83
CA ASN A 262 16.72 -3.68 4.86
C ASN A 262 16.21 -2.26 5.12
N LEU A 263 15.74 -2.02 6.33
CA LEU A 263 15.19 -0.75 6.77
C LEU A 263 16.11 -0.06 7.77
N TYR A 264 16.24 1.24 7.62
CA TYR A 264 16.93 2.17 8.50
C TYR A 264 15.92 2.99 9.29
N ARG A 265 16.32 3.51 10.44
CA ARG A 265 15.50 4.42 11.24
C ARG A 265 16.25 5.74 11.43
N MET A 266 15.62 6.84 11.03
CA MET A 266 16.05 8.20 11.35
C MET A 266 15.26 8.66 12.57
N THR A 267 15.97 8.99 13.66
CA THR A 267 15.40 9.63 14.84
C THR A 267 15.93 11.05 14.93
N VAL A 268 15.01 12.00 15.00
CA VAL A 268 15.30 13.43 15.19
C VAL A 268 14.87 13.81 16.60
N ALA A 269 15.77 14.49 17.33
CA ALA A 269 15.51 15.04 18.65
C ALA A 269 15.76 16.55 18.66
N LEU A 270 14.91 17.29 19.36
CA LEU A 270 15.04 18.72 19.62
C LEU A 270 15.36 18.92 21.11
N LEU A 271 16.47 19.57 21.39
CA LEU A 271 16.97 19.77 22.75
C LEU A 271 17.14 21.25 23.08
N ASP A 272 16.87 21.61 24.34
CA ASP A 272 17.25 22.89 24.95
C ASP A 272 18.37 22.60 25.98
N GLY A 273 19.61 22.91 25.62
CA GLY A 273 20.76 22.39 26.35
C GLY A 273 20.79 20.85 26.33
N ASP A 274 20.74 20.24 27.54
CA ASP A 274 20.67 18.79 27.70
C ASP A 274 19.22 18.26 27.85
N GLN A 275 18.23 19.16 27.88
CA GLN A 275 16.83 18.76 28.04
C GLN A 275 16.21 18.37 26.70
N LEU A 276 15.71 17.13 26.60
CA LEU A 276 14.91 16.70 25.46
C LEU A 276 13.54 17.40 25.50
N LEU A 277 13.20 18.12 24.42
CA LEU A 277 11.93 18.77 24.24
C LEU A 277 10.95 17.93 23.42
N GLU A 278 11.48 17.27 22.36
CA GLU A 278 10.69 16.48 21.42
C GLU A 278 11.58 15.47 20.72
N SER A 279 11.03 14.31 20.33
CA SER A 279 11.66 13.39 19.40
C SER A 279 10.64 12.76 18.47
N ALA A 280 11.04 12.47 17.25
CA ALA A 280 10.26 11.75 16.28
C ALA A 280 11.16 10.81 15.48
N SER A 281 10.63 9.66 15.11
CA SER A 281 11.35 8.66 14.33
C SER A 281 10.56 8.27 13.10
N ASP A 282 11.27 8.05 11.99
CA ASP A 282 10.69 7.47 10.79
C ASP A 282 11.60 6.40 10.19
N VAL A 283 11.02 5.49 9.40
CA VAL A 283 11.70 4.36 8.79
C VAL A 283 11.85 4.62 7.29
N PHE A 284 13.01 4.25 6.74
CA PHE A 284 13.31 4.40 5.32
C PHE A 284 14.21 3.27 4.83
N GLY A 285 14.30 3.11 3.52
CA GLY A 285 15.20 2.14 2.88
C GLY A 285 16.12 2.79 1.87
N LEU A 286 17.33 2.26 1.72
CA LEU A 286 18.31 2.74 0.76
C LEU A 286 18.23 1.90 -0.52
N ARG A 287 17.71 2.48 -1.59
CA ARG A 287 17.54 1.82 -2.89
C ARG A 287 17.57 2.81 -4.04
N THR A 288 17.82 2.31 -5.24
CA THR A 288 17.55 3.03 -6.49
C THR A 288 16.46 2.32 -7.27
N VAL A 289 15.52 3.07 -7.84
CA VAL A 289 14.56 2.60 -8.83
C VAL A 289 14.72 3.43 -10.08
N GLU A 290 14.99 2.78 -11.20
CA GLU A 290 15.26 3.45 -12.47
C GLU A 290 14.40 2.86 -13.58
N ILE A 291 13.97 3.71 -14.50
CA ILE A 291 13.41 3.28 -15.79
C ILE A 291 14.45 3.59 -16.84
N ARG A 292 15.05 2.56 -17.42
CA ARG A 292 16.10 2.67 -18.43
C ARG A 292 15.79 1.73 -19.58
N ASP A 293 15.83 2.24 -20.80
CA ASP A 293 15.57 1.46 -22.02
C ASP A 293 14.25 0.67 -21.94
N ARG A 294 13.21 1.29 -21.37
CA ARG A 294 11.86 0.71 -21.13
C ARG A 294 11.84 -0.44 -20.11
N HIS A 295 12.88 -0.60 -19.30
CA HIS A 295 12.96 -1.62 -18.27
C HIS A 295 12.95 -1.00 -16.88
N LEU A 296 12.32 -1.68 -15.94
CA LEU A 296 12.39 -1.33 -14.53
C LEU A 296 13.64 -1.96 -13.91
N LEU A 297 14.46 -1.13 -13.29
CA LEU A 297 15.64 -1.56 -12.58
C LEU A 297 15.49 -1.23 -11.09
N LEU A 298 15.72 -2.22 -10.24
CA LEU A 298 15.84 -2.05 -8.79
C LEU A 298 17.30 -2.29 -8.41
N ASN A 299 17.93 -1.27 -7.82
CA ASN A 299 19.36 -1.30 -7.48
C ASN A 299 20.28 -1.65 -8.68
N GLY A 300 19.93 -1.13 -9.86
CA GLY A 300 20.64 -1.35 -11.10
C GLY A 300 20.35 -2.70 -11.77
N GLN A 301 19.52 -3.55 -11.19
CA GLN A 301 19.16 -4.85 -11.77
C GLN A 301 17.75 -4.83 -12.35
N ARG A 302 17.63 -5.37 -13.56
CA ARG A 302 16.32 -5.52 -14.21
C ARG A 302 15.43 -6.44 -13.39
N VAL A 303 14.16 -6.02 -13.25
CA VAL A 303 13.09 -6.81 -12.63
C VAL A 303 11.84 -6.74 -13.51
N ARG A 304 11.03 -7.80 -13.49
CA ARG A 304 9.70 -7.85 -14.09
C ARG A 304 8.76 -8.42 -13.04
N LEU A 305 7.79 -7.64 -12.61
CA LEU A 305 7.08 -7.87 -11.37
C LEU A 305 5.64 -8.30 -11.61
N THR A 306 5.14 -9.14 -10.74
CA THR A 306 3.73 -9.50 -10.73
C THR A 306 3.14 -9.26 -9.34
N GLY A 307 1.84 -9.08 -9.31
CA GLY A 307 1.14 -8.91 -8.06
C GLY A 307 -0.35 -8.76 -8.27
N MET A 308 -1.00 -8.25 -7.27
CA MET A 308 -2.43 -8.06 -7.27
C MET A 308 -2.82 -6.83 -6.47
N THR A 309 -4.01 -6.39 -6.70
CA THR A 309 -4.63 -5.31 -5.96
C THR A 309 -5.76 -5.84 -5.09
N ARG A 310 -6.25 -5.05 -4.12
CA ARG A 310 -7.41 -5.35 -3.31
C ARG A 310 -8.10 -4.08 -2.84
N HIS A 311 -9.42 -4.15 -2.67
CA HIS A 311 -10.15 -3.16 -1.91
C HIS A 311 -9.99 -3.38 -0.41
N THR A 312 -9.97 -2.31 0.38
CA THR A 312 -10.13 -2.39 1.83
C THR A 312 -11.61 -2.63 2.12
N ASP A 313 -11.98 -3.90 2.14
CA ASP A 313 -13.37 -4.33 2.25
C ASP A 313 -13.48 -5.75 2.82
N SER A 314 -14.43 -5.95 3.72
CA SER A 314 -14.84 -7.26 4.22
C SER A 314 -16.26 -7.23 4.77
N PRO A 315 -16.98 -8.37 4.80
CA PRO A 315 -18.32 -8.45 5.39
C PRO A 315 -18.35 -8.07 6.88
N TRP A 316 -17.23 -8.31 7.59
CA TRP A 316 -17.17 -8.14 9.04
C TRP A 316 -16.62 -6.79 9.50
N GLU A 317 -15.91 -6.03 8.65
CA GLU A 317 -15.31 -4.73 9.00
C GLU A 317 -15.65 -3.61 8.00
N GLY A 318 -16.02 -3.93 6.76
CA GLY A 318 -16.14 -2.95 5.67
C GLY A 318 -14.79 -2.22 5.49
N LEU A 319 -14.83 -0.88 5.39
CA LEU A 319 -13.63 -0.05 5.27
C LEU A 319 -12.87 0.13 6.60
N ALA A 320 -13.48 -0.20 7.75
CA ALA A 320 -12.89 -0.06 9.08
C ALA A 320 -11.96 -1.24 9.42
N GLU A 321 -11.01 -1.51 8.52
CA GLU A 321 -10.15 -2.69 8.55
C GLU A 321 -9.23 -2.76 9.77
N SER A 322 -9.26 -3.90 10.45
CA SER A 322 -8.35 -4.19 11.56
C SER A 322 -6.93 -4.54 11.08
N PRO A 323 -5.91 -4.35 11.95
CA PRO A 323 -4.55 -4.82 11.65
C PRO A 323 -4.46 -6.33 11.41
N GLY A 324 -5.39 -7.11 11.97
CA GLY A 324 -5.48 -8.56 11.80
C GLY A 324 -5.88 -8.94 10.37
N THR A 325 -6.97 -8.36 9.86
CA THR A 325 -7.46 -8.58 8.49
C THR A 325 -6.43 -8.12 7.46
N LEU A 326 -5.86 -6.91 7.64
CA LEU A 326 -4.80 -6.42 6.76
C LEU A 326 -3.64 -7.42 6.67
N ARG A 327 -3.10 -7.83 7.82
CA ARG A 327 -1.97 -8.77 7.87
C ARG A 327 -2.30 -10.08 7.19
N HIS A 328 -3.48 -10.67 7.49
CA HIS A 328 -3.92 -11.92 6.89
C HIS A 328 -3.94 -11.83 5.36
N ASP A 329 -4.61 -10.82 4.81
CA ASP A 329 -4.73 -10.67 3.36
C ASP A 329 -3.37 -10.42 2.68
N TRP A 330 -2.54 -9.54 3.28
CA TRP A 330 -1.24 -9.20 2.68
C TRP A 330 -0.22 -10.34 2.78
N GLU A 331 -0.24 -11.14 3.86
CA GLU A 331 0.58 -12.37 3.94
C GLU A 331 0.10 -13.42 2.93
N ASP A 332 -1.22 -13.59 2.75
CA ASP A 332 -1.74 -14.50 1.75
C ASP A 332 -1.36 -14.06 0.33
N MET A 333 -1.50 -12.77 -0.01
CA MET A 333 -1.04 -12.20 -1.28
C MET A 333 0.49 -12.37 -1.46
N LYS A 334 1.31 -12.18 -0.40
CA LYS A 334 2.77 -12.42 -0.47
C LYS A 334 3.09 -13.89 -0.70
N SER A 335 2.28 -14.81 -0.18
CA SER A 335 2.41 -16.25 -0.41
C SER A 335 2.19 -16.66 -1.87
N LEU A 336 1.51 -15.79 -2.64
CA LEU A 336 1.33 -15.88 -4.10
C LEU A 336 2.46 -15.20 -4.90
N ASN A 337 3.60 -14.93 -4.28
CA ASN A 337 4.77 -14.27 -4.85
C ASN A 337 4.52 -12.81 -5.28
N MET A 338 3.59 -12.10 -4.64
CA MET A 338 3.38 -10.68 -4.91
C MET A 338 4.67 -9.87 -4.65
N THR A 339 5.12 -9.12 -5.67
CA THR A 339 6.27 -8.21 -5.62
C THR A 339 5.92 -6.80 -6.04
N LEU A 340 4.71 -6.60 -6.59
CA LEU A 340 4.18 -5.32 -7.04
C LEU A 340 2.71 -5.20 -6.63
N THR A 341 2.30 -4.01 -6.21
CA THR A 341 0.87 -3.70 -6.03
C THR A 341 0.57 -2.26 -6.37
N ARG A 342 -0.62 -2.01 -6.82
CA ARG A 342 -1.28 -0.71 -6.89
C ARG A 342 -2.45 -0.76 -5.92
N PRO A 343 -2.31 -0.20 -4.71
CA PRO A 343 -3.44 -0.10 -3.79
C PRO A 343 -4.56 0.71 -4.44
N ILE A 344 -5.73 0.12 -4.56
CA ILE A 344 -6.84 0.67 -5.35
C ILE A 344 -8.02 1.07 -4.48
N HIS A 345 -8.70 2.02 -4.96
CA HIS A 345 -8.32 3.18 -5.80
C HIS A 345 -8.02 4.35 -4.88
N TYR A 346 -7.48 4.05 -3.69
CA TYR A 346 -7.29 4.97 -2.57
C TYR A 346 -6.17 4.48 -1.64
N PRO A 347 -5.57 5.38 -0.84
CA PRO A 347 -4.54 5.01 0.14
C PRO A 347 -5.06 3.97 1.15
N PRO A 348 -4.42 2.79 1.27
CA PRO A 348 -4.89 1.70 2.15
C PRO A 348 -4.58 1.93 3.64
N GLY A 349 -3.88 3.02 4.00
CA GLY A 349 -3.34 3.29 5.32
C GLY A 349 -1.86 2.93 5.44
N THR A 350 -1.17 3.60 6.36
CA THR A 350 0.30 3.46 6.52
C THR A 350 0.72 2.04 6.88
N ARG A 351 -0.09 1.30 7.65
CA ARG A 351 0.20 -0.10 8.00
C ARG A 351 0.40 -1.01 6.77
N ALA A 352 -0.29 -0.72 5.66
CA ALA A 352 -0.08 -1.47 4.42
C ALA A 352 1.27 -1.14 3.78
N ALA A 353 1.70 0.12 3.83
CA ALA A 353 3.02 0.53 3.37
C ALA A 353 4.14 -0.03 4.27
N ASP A 354 3.93 -0.01 5.60
CA ASP A 354 4.84 -0.68 6.55
C ASP A 354 5.00 -2.17 6.22
N PHE A 355 3.89 -2.84 5.88
CA PHE A 355 3.94 -4.24 5.46
C PHE A 355 4.73 -4.40 4.17
N ALA A 356 4.46 -3.58 3.16
CA ALA A 356 5.16 -3.62 1.88
C ALA A 356 6.67 -3.36 2.04
N ASP A 357 7.06 -2.41 2.89
CA ASP A 357 8.45 -2.12 3.23
C ASP A 357 9.15 -3.33 3.87
N ASN A 358 8.49 -3.98 4.82
CA ASN A 358 9.05 -5.11 5.56
C ASN A 358 9.06 -6.42 4.76
N ARG A 359 8.25 -6.53 3.71
CA ARG A 359 8.09 -7.75 2.91
C ARG A 359 8.61 -7.63 1.48
N GLY A 360 9.25 -6.52 1.13
CA GLY A 360 9.83 -6.30 -0.19
C GLY A 360 8.76 -6.32 -1.30
N ILE A 361 7.83 -5.37 -1.27
CA ILE A 361 6.79 -5.21 -2.28
C ILE A 361 6.83 -3.78 -2.80
N LEU A 362 6.99 -3.58 -4.11
CA LEU A 362 6.88 -2.26 -4.71
C LEU A 362 5.42 -1.81 -4.83
N MET A 363 5.18 -0.51 -4.63
CA MET A 363 3.84 0.08 -4.62
C MET A 363 3.74 1.29 -5.53
N VAL A 364 2.55 1.43 -6.16
CA VAL A 364 2.11 2.64 -6.87
C VAL A 364 0.78 3.10 -6.24
N PRO A 365 0.81 3.80 -5.11
CA PRO A 365 -0.42 4.31 -4.49
C PRO A 365 -1.03 5.44 -5.31
N GLU A 366 -2.37 5.59 -5.20
CA GLU A 366 -3.13 6.59 -5.94
C GLU A 366 -4.17 7.30 -5.07
N ILE A 367 -4.60 8.49 -5.53
CA ILE A 367 -5.75 9.19 -4.99
C ILE A 367 -7.02 8.72 -5.72
N PRO A 368 -8.21 8.75 -5.07
CA PRO A 368 -9.42 8.10 -5.57
C PRO A 368 -10.13 8.86 -6.71
N ILE A 369 -9.38 9.34 -7.70
CA ILE A 369 -9.91 9.89 -8.94
C ILE A 369 -10.16 8.74 -9.90
N TRP A 370 -11.42 8.28 -9.95
CA TRP A 370 -11.82 7.12 -10.74
C TRP A 370 -12.87 7.49 -11.76
N GLN A 371 -12.59 7.19 -13.02
CA GLN A 371 -13.45 7.46 -14.19
C GLN A 371 -14.01 8.89 -14.23
N ALA A 372 -13.24 9.87 -13.75
CA ALA A 372 -13.65 11.27 -13.75
C ALA A 372 -13.84 11.80 -15.17
N SER A 373 -14.96 12.50 -15.37
CA SER A 373 -15.31 13.15 -16.62
C SER A 373 -14.45 14.39 -16.91
N GLU A 374 -14.44 14.85 -18.15
CA GLU A 374 -13.78 16.12 -18.50
C GLU A 374 -14.32 17.33 -17.70
N GLN A 375 -15.63 17.34 -17.40
CA GLN A 375 -16.26 18.39 -16.59
C GLN A 375 -15.66 18.44 -15.18
N GLN A 376 -15.44 17.27 -14.55
CA GLN A 376 -14.79 17.17 -13.24
C GLN A 376 -13.35 17.62 -13.31
N LEU A 377 -12.57 17.08 -14.25
CA LEU A 377 -11.14 17.40 -14.41
C LEU A 377 -10.88 18.86 -14.80
N SER A 378 -11.83 19.52 -15.42
CA SER A 378 -11.75 20.93 -15.77
C SER A 378 -12.18 21.87 -14.63
N ASN A 379 -12.71 21.36 -13.53
CA ASN A 379 -13.17 22.17 -12.40
C ASN A 379 -12.00 22.58 -11.50
N PRO A 380 -11.77 23.89 -11.25
CA PRO A 380 -10.66 24.34 -10.41
C PRO A 380 -10.72 23.84 -8.95
N GLN A 381 -11.93 23.70 -8.38
CA GLN A 381 -12.10 23.21 -7.00
C GLN A 381 -11.76 21.72 -6.89
N TYR A 382 -12.08 20.94 -7.93
CA TYR A 382 -11.70 19.53 -8.03
C TYR A 382 -10.19 19.36 -8.04
N LEU A 383 -9.48 20.23 -8.80
CA LEU A 383 -8.02 20.24 -8.81
C LEU A 383 -7.43 20.61 -7.43
N VAL A 384 -8.02 21.59 -6.72
CA VAL A 384 -7.57 21.97 -5.36
C VAL A 384 -7.70 20.78 -4.41
N LEU A 385 -8.85 20.09 -4.44
CA LEU A 385 -9.09 18.90 -3.62
C LEU A 385 -8.15 17.74 -3.99
N ALA A 386 -7.91 17.52 -5.28
CA ALA A 386 -6.95 16.52 -5.77
C ALA A 386 -5.53 16.80 -5.28
N LYS A 387 -5.08 18.05 -5.34
CA LYS A 387 -3.78 18.48 -4.81
C LYS A 387 -3.67 18.31 -3.30
N GLN A 388 -4.74 18.59 -2.55
CA GLN A 388 -4.80 18.33 -1.10
C GLN A 388 -4.62 16.84 -0.80
N GLN A 389 -5.42 15.96 -1.40
CA GLN A 389 -5.34 14.52 -1.15
C GLN A 389 -3.99 13.92 -1.59
N MET A 390 -3.42 14.41 -2.70
CA MET A 390 -2.10 13.98 -3.15
C MET A 390 -0.98 14.43 -2.19
N ARG A 391 -1.06 15.64 -1.66
CA ARG A 391 -0.11 16.11 -0.64
C ARG A 391 -0.17 15.25 0.61
N GLU A 392 -1.38 14.97 1.12
CA GLU A 392 -1.60 14.10 2.27
C GLU A 392 -1.04 12.69 2.02
N LEU A 393 -1.22 12.15 0.81
CA LEU A 393 -0.64 10.89 0.39
C LEU A 393 0.89 10.93 0.42
N ILE A 394 1.51 11.96 -0.17
CA ILE A 394 2.98 12.11 -0.20
C ILE A 394 3.55 12.31 1.22
N GLU A 395 2.89 13.10 2.07
CA GLU A 395 3.31 13.34 3.45
C GLU A 395 3.28 12.04 4.28
N GLN A 396 2.29 11.17 4.04
CA GLN A 396 2.17 9.89 4.75
C GLN A 396 3.08 8.80 4.22
N TYR A 397 3.32 8.75 2.91
CA TYR A 397 4.00 7.62 2.26
C TYR A 397 5.37 7.98 1.69
N GLY A 398 5.80 9.23 1.81
CA GLY A 398 7.01 9.73 1.17
C GLY A 398 8.31 9.08 1.64
N ASN A 399 8.37 8.53 2.85
CA ASN A 399 9.57 7.87 3.38
C ASN A 399 9.61 6.35 3.12
N HIS A 400 8.48 5.75 2.69
CA HIS A 400 8.41 4.31 2.42
C HIS A 400 9.21 3.91 1.18
N PRO A 401 10.20 3.01 1.30
CA PRO A 401 11.00 2.55 0.16
C PRO A 401 10.19 1.70 -0.83
N SER A 402 9.12 1.07 -0.41
CA SER A 402 8.19 0.34 -1.28
C SER A 402 7.54 1.26 -2.33
N VAL A 403 7.28 2.53 -2.02
CA VAL A 403 6.65 3.47 -2.95
C VAL A 403 7.66 3.96 -3.98
N PHE A 404 7.46 3.68 -5.26
CA PHE A 404 8.36 4.13 -6.33
C PHE A 404 7.70 5.10 -7.32
N ALA A 405 6.38 5.19 -7.32
CA ALA A 405 5.64 6.08 -8.19
C ALA A 405 4.32 6.53 -7.54
N TRP A 406 3.77 7.63 -8.02
CA TRP A 406 2.46 8.18 -7.64
C TRP A 406 1.51 8.08 -8.83
N SER A 407 0.31 7.53 -8.62
CA SER A 407 -0.75 7.50 -9.62
C SER A 407 -1.75 8.63 -9.37
N VAL A 408 -2.07 9.39 -10.43
CA VAL A 408 -2.94 10.57 -10.33
C VAL A 408 -4.41 10.21 -10.44
N MET A 409 -4.76 9.28 -11.35
CA MET A 409 -6.15 8.93 -11.65
C MET A 409 -6.25 7.58 -12.35
N ASN A 410 -7.43 6.97 -12.25
CA ASN A 410 -7.79 5.72 -12.92
C ASN A 410 -8.88 5.94 -13.97
N GLU A 411 -8.67 5.47 -15.21
CA GLU A 411 -9.67 5.38 -16.30
C GLU A 411 -10.51 6.65 -16.50
N SER A 412 -9.91 7.79 -16.21
CA SER A 412 -10.57 9.09 -16.31
C SER A 412 -10.50 9.65 -17.74
N ALA A 413 -11.08 10.82 -17.98
CA ALA A 413 -11.11 11.44 -19.31
C ALA A 413 -9.70 11.96 -19.75
N ALA A 414 -8.69 11.08 -19.69
CA ALA A 414 -7.29 11.37 -19.99
C ALA A 414 -7.04 11.79 -21.44
N GLY A 415 -7.94 11.43 -22.37
CA GLY A 415 -7.88 11.79 -23.79
C GLY A 415 -8.50 13.15 -24.13
N THR A 416 -8.96 13.92 -23.15
CA THR A 416 -9.56 15.25 -23.39
C THR A 416 -8.61 16.36 -23.04
N SER A 417 -8.88 17.57 -23.58
CA SER A 417 -8.05 18.77 -23.27
C SER A 417 -8.02 19.07 -21.77
N GLY A 418 -9.16 18.92 -21.09
CA GLY A 418 -9.29 19.08 -19.63
C GLY A 418 -8.46 18.03 -18.88
N GLY A 419 -8.53 16.76 -19.29
CA GLY A 419 -7.78 15.66 -18.68
C GLY A 419 -6.27 15.79 -18.85
N ILE A 420 -5.80 16.15 -20.04
CA ILE A 420 -4.37 16.40 -20.31
C ILE A 420 -3.86 17.56 -19.46
N LYS A 421 -4.58 18.66 -19.40
CA LYS A 421 -4.22 19.83 -18.59
C LYS A 421 -4.18 19.45 -17.10
N PHE A 422 -5.21 18.77 -16.59
CA PHE A 422 -5.30 18.35 -15.20
C PHE A 422 -4.11 17.46 -14.80
N PHE A 423 -3.77 16.48 -15.62
CA PHE A 423 -2.65 15.58 -15.34
C PHE A 423 -1.31 16.34 -15.29
N ARG A 424 -1.07 17.26 -16.25
CA ARG A 424 0.14 18.09 -16.25
C ARG A 424 0.27 18.92 -14.98
N GLU A 425 -0.81 19.59 -14.55
CA GLU A 425 -0.82 20.38 -13.32
C GLU A 425 -0.61 19.53 -12.07
N MET A 426 -1.18 18.31 -12.03
CA MET A 426 -0.96 17.37 -10.94
C MET A 426 0.46 16.83 -10.94
N ARG A 427 0.99 16.43 -12.11
CA ARG A 427 2.39 15.97 -12.25
C ARG A 427 3.39 17.04 -11.77
N ASP A 428 3.24 18.28 -12.23
CA ASP A 428 4.14 19.35 -11.87
C ASP A 428 4.05 19.66 -10.36
N TYR A 429 2.86 19.59 -9.79
CA TYR A 429 2.64 19.72 -8.34
C TYR A 429 3.31 18.58 -7.56
N ILE A 430 3.15 17.34 -7.99
CA ILE A 430 3.78 16.16 -7.37
C ILE A 430 5.31 16.27 -7.45
N LYS A 431 5.86 16.62 -8.60
CA LYS A 431 7.32 16.77 -8.79
C LYS A 431 7.90 17.90 -7.96
N ALA A 432 7.13 18.94 -7.64
CA ALA A 432 7.56 19.99 -6.71
C ALA A 432 7.63 19.49 -5.24
N LEU A 433 6.78 18.54 -4.86
CA LEU A 433 6.79 17.92 -3.52
C LEU A 433 7.80 16.79 -3.42
N ASP A 434 7.83 15.94 -4.44
CA ASP A 434 8.65 14.73 -4.53
C ASP A 434 9.25 14.58 -5.94
N PRO A 435 10.43 15.17 -6.19
CA PRO A 435 11.06 15.13 -7.51
C PRO A 435 11.62 13.76 -7.89
N GLU A 436 11.83 12.86 -6.93
CA GLU A 436 12.53 11.59 -7.15
C GLU A 436 11.63 10.48 -7.67
N ARG A 437 10.37 10.43 -7.18
CA ARG A 437 9.44 9.38 -7.59
C ARG A 437 8.78 9.67 -8.93
N TYR A 438 8.45 8.60 -9.65
CA TYR A 438 7.75 8.67 -10.92
C TYR A 438 6.29 9.08 -10.74
N VAL A 439 5.70 9.66 -11.79
CA VAL A 439 4.30 10.08 -11.83
C VAL A 439 3.61 9.41 -13.02
N THR A 440 2.48 8.79 -12.79
CA THR A 440 1.73 8.04 -13.79
C THR A 440 0.21 8.14 -13.58
N LEU A 441 -0.55 7.51 -14.44
CA LEU A 441 -2.00 7.30 -14.35
C LEU A 441 -2.33 5.93 -14.93
N ALA A 442 -3.43 5.31 -14.49
CA ALA A 442 -3.96 4.11 -15.12
C ALA A 442 -4.98 4.48 -16.21
N ASP A 443 -4.77 3.98 -17.42
CA ASP A 443 -5.60 4.30 -18.59
C ASP A 443 -6.04 3.01 -19.30
N ASP A 444 -7.34 2.89 -19.60
CA ASP A 444 -7.95 1.79 -20.33
C ASP A 444 -8.16 2.08 -21.82
N ASN A 445 -7.78 3.29 -22.27
CA ASN A 445 -8.03 3.76 -23.61
C ASN A 445 -6.78 3.80 -24.51
N LEU A 446 -5.60 3.45 -23.99
CA LEU A 446 -4.35 3.49 -24.77
C LEU A 446 -4.43 2.79 -26.14
N PRO A 447 -5.05 1.60 -26.27
CA PRO A 447 -5.21 0.95 -27.58
C PRO A 447 -6.17 1.65 -28.53
N LYS A 448 -7.01 2.56 -28.06
CA LYS A 448 -8.00 3.29 -28.86
C LYS A 448 -7.42 4.56 -29.48
N LEU A 449 -6.29 5.05 -29.01
CA LEU A 449 -5.64 6.27 -29.48
C LEU A 449 -5.11 6.10 -30.91
N ASP A 450 -5.15 7.18 -31.69
CA ASP A 450 -4.48 7.24 -33.01
C ASP A 450 -3.08 7.85 -32.92
N ARG A 451 -2.84 8.72 -31.93
CA ARG A 451 -1.56 9.37 -31.66
C ARG A 451 -1.33 9.47 -30.15
N ALA A 452 -0.08 9.39 -29.74
CA ALA A 452 0.30 9.43 -28.31
C ALA A 452 -0.12 10.74 -27.62
N ASP A 453 -0.01 11.88 -28.31
CA ASP A 453 -0.33 13.21 -27.78
C ASP A 453 -1.84 13.45 -27.53
N GLN A 454 -2.69 12.50 -27.91
CA GLN A 454 -4.13 12.50 -27.61
C GLN A 454 -4.46 12.03 -26.18
N SER A 455 -3.47 11.66 -25.37
CA SER A 455 -3.71 11.26 -23.98
C SER A 455 -2.69 11.86 -23.04
N ALA A 456 -3.13 12.17 -21.80
CA ALA A 456 -2.30 12.51 -20.67
C ALA A 456 -1.19 11.48 -20.37
N ALA A 457 -1.39 10.22 -20.78
CA ALA A 457 -0.40 9.15 -20.64
C ALA A 457 0.92 9.47 -21.38
N ASN A 458 0.88 10.31 -22.41
CA ASN A 458 2.10 10.79 -23.09
C ASN A 458 3.02 11.60 -22.17
N ASP A 459 2.46 12.32 -21.21
CA ASP A 459 3.17 13.14 -20.23
C ASP A 459 3.56 12.37 -18.93
N ALA A 460 3.09 11.13 -18.77
CA ALA A 460 3.46 10.25 -17.65
C ALA A 460 4.91 9.76 -17.77
N ASP A 461 5.57 9.47 -16.65
CA ASP A 461 6.93 8.92 -16.67
C ASP A 461 6.98 7.50 -17.25
N PHE A 462 5.95 6.70 -17.02
CA PHE A 462 5.71 5.38 -17.62
C PHE A 462 4.21 5.14 -17.77
N LEU A 463 3.82 4.12 -18.53
CA LEU A 463 2.42 3.80 -18.76
C LEU A 463 1.90 2.76 -17.77
N MET A 464 0.70 2.97 -17.24
CA MET A 464 -0.12 1.94 -16.61
C MET A 464 -1.34 1.70 -17.49
N MET A 465 -1.51 0.45 -17.93
CA MET A 465 -2.59 0.05 -18.83
C MET A 465 -3.52 -0.93 -18.13
N ASN A 466 -4.79 -0.54 -17.98
CA ASN A 466 -5.85 -1.47 -17.62
C ASN A 466 -6.28 -2.23 -18.86
N GLN A 467 -6.34 -3.56 -18.79
CA GLN A 467 -6.77 -4.37 -19.92
C GLN A 467 -7.67 -5.54 -19.45
N TYR A 468 -8.78 -5.70 -20.15
CA TYR A 468 -9.78 -6.72 -19.88
C TYR A 468 -10.28 -7.34 -21.20
N PHE A 469 -9.34 -7.80 -22.05
CA PHE A 469 -9.69 -8.54 -23.26
C PHE A 469 -10.28 -9.90 -22.88
N GLY A 470 -11.42 -10.19 -23.48
CA GLY A 470 -12.34 -11.27 -23.07
C GLY A 470 -13.54 -10.79 -22.26
N ALA A 471 -13.59 -9.47 -21.92
CA ALA A 471 -14.68 -8.79 -21.23
C ALA A 471 -14.90 -7.38 -21.80
N TRP A 472 -14.60 -6.32 -21.05
CA TRP A 472 -14.90 -4.91 -21.44
C TRP A 472 -14.16 -4.41 -22.67
N HIS A 473 -12.99 -4.98 -23.00
CA HIS A 473 -12.12 -4.48 -24.07
C HIS A 473 -12.23 -5.32 -25.35
N GLY A 474 -13.28 -6.12 -25.48
CA GLY A 474 -13.52 -6.96 -26.65
C GLY A 474 -12.95 -8.38 -26.53
N PRO A 475 -12.86 -9.12 -27.64
CA PRO A 475 -12.46 -10.52 -27.63
C PRO A 475 -10.99 -10.71 -27.21
N ARG A 476 -10.64 -11.91 -26.72
CA ARG A 476 -9.30 -12.24 -26.21
C ARG A 476 -8.21 -12.03 -27.25
N GLU A 477 -8.51 -12.36 -28.49
CA GLU A 477 -7.60 -12.28 -29.65
C GLU A 477 -7.15 -10.84 -29.95
N ALA A 478 -7.91 -9.85 -29.46
CA ALA A 478 -7.58 -8.44 -29.66
C ALA A 478 -6.46 -7.95 -28.73
N LEU A 479 -6.04 -8.72 -27.72
CA LEU A 479 -4.95 -8.34 -26.80
C LEU A 479 -3.65 -8.05 -27.53
N ASN A 480 -3.17 -8.98 -28.38
CA ASN A 480 -1.89 -8.83 -29.06
C ASN A 480 -1.88 -7.63 -30.03
N PRO A 481 -2.88 -7.44 -30.92
CA PRO A 481 -2.98 -6.23 -31.73
C PRO A 481 -2.99 -4.92 -30.91
N ALA A 482 -3.67 -4.92 -29.76
CA ALA A 482 -3.73 -3.76 -28.88
C ALA A 482 -2.35 -3.42 -28.28
N LEU A 483 -1.63 -4.44 -27.77
CA LEU A 483 -0.28 -4.26 -27.24
C LEU A 483 0.70 -3.77 -28.32
N ASP A 484 0.63 -4.33 -29.51
CA ASP A 484 1.46 -3.90 -30.65
C ASP A 484 1.14 -2.45 -31.08
N LYS A 485 -0.12 -2.02 -30.94
CA LYS A 485 -0.50 -0.61 -31.17
C LYS A 485 0.08 0.31 -30.11
N VAL A 486 -0.03 -0.05 -28.82
CA VAL A 486 0.56 0.72 -27.71
C VAL A 486 2.07 0.85 -27.86
N ASP A 487 2.75 -0.23 -28.26
CA ASP A 487 4.19 -0.22 -28.53
C ASP A 487 4.57 0.78 -29.62
N ARG A 488 3.84 0.78 -30.75
CA ARG A 488 4.06 1.75 -31.84
C ARG A 488 3.78 3.19 -31.44
N LEU A 489 2.76 3.43 -30.61
CA LEU A 489 2.39 4.78 -30.17
C LEU A 489 3.38 5.32 -29.13
N PHE A 490 3.89 4.47 -28.24
CA PHE A 490 4.75 4.87 -27.13
C PHE A 490 6.09 4.10 -27.11
N PRO A 491 6.92 4.19 -28.18
CA PRO A 491 8.08 3.32 -28.35
C PRO A 491 9.20 3.53 -27.32
N LYS A 492 9.10 4.57 -26.48
CA LYS A 492 10.09 4.88 -25.43
C LYS A 492 9.54 4.67 -24.01
N LYS A 493 8.28 4.25 -23.87
CA LYS A 493 7.67 4.08 -22.57
C LYS A 493 7.72 2.62 -22.09
N MET A 494 8.10 2.44 -20.85
CA MET A 494 7.85 1.21 -20.09
C MET A 494 6.35 1.09 -19.80
N VAL A 495 5.84 -0.13 -19.75
CA VAL A 495 4.43 -0.40 -19.42
C VAL A 495 4.33 -1.33 -18.21
N ILE A 496 3.41 -1.00 -17.32
CA ILE A 496 2.87 -1.93 -16.33
C ILE A 496 1.39 -2.16 -16.69
N ILE A 497 1.01 -3.42 -16.83
CA ILE A 497 -0.40 -3.79 -16.89
C ILE A 497 -0.95 -3.62 -15.48
N SER A 498 -1.64 -2.49 -15.25
CA SER A 498 -2.10 -2.06 -13.93
C SER A 498 -3.36 -2.75 -13.46
N GLU A 499 -4.11 -3.34 -14.40
CA GLU A 499 -5.22 -4.24 -14.13
C GLU A 499 -5.33 -5.27 -15.25
N MET A 500 -5.53 -6.53 -14.86
CA MET A 500 -5.92 -7.64 -15.73
C MET A 500 -6.75 -8.65 -14.95
N GLY A 501 -7.62 -9.37 -15.61
CA GLY A 501 -8.47 -10.37 -14.97
C GLY A 501 -9.77 -10.58 -15.74
N TYR A 502 -10.76 -11.16 -15.06
CA TYR A 502 -12.08 -11.40 -15.64
C TYR A 502 -13.18 -11.15 -14.61
N PRO A 503 -14.05 -10.15 -14.86
CA PRO A 503 -15.22 -9.89 -14.02
C PRO A 503 -16.26 -10.99 -14.17
N GLY A 504 -16.70 -11.56 -13.06
CA GLY A 504 -17.69 -12.64 -13.06
C GLY A 504 -18.98 -12.31 -13.80
N ILE A 505 -19.41 -11.06 -13.74
CA ILE A 505 -20.63 -10.57 -14.42
C ILE A 505 -20.65 -10.75 -15.95
N PHE A 506 -19.52 -11.02 -16.59
CA PHE A 506 -19.44 -11.34 -18.02
C PHE A 506 -19.61 -12.84 -18.31
N ALA A 507 -19.60 -13.69 -17.31
CA ALA A 507 -19.92 -15.10 -17.47
C ALA A 507 -21.42 -15.31 -17.67
N LYS A 508 -21.82 -16.40 -18.31
CA LYS A 508 -23.23 -16.72 -18.50
C LYS A 508 -23.90 -17.09 -17.18
N THR A 509 -23.14 -17.68 -16.28
CA THR A 509 -23.58 -18.07 -14.94
C THR A 509 -22.46 -17.83 -13.93
N PRO A 510 -22.74 -17.63 -12.63
CA PRO A 510 -21.72 -17.53 -11.59
C PRO A 510 -20.74 -18.73 -11.58
N ALA A 511 -21.23 -19.94 -11.89
CA ALA A 511 -20.40 -21.15 -11.93
C ALA A 511 -19.34 -21.12 -13.05
N GLU A 512 -19.56 -20.38 -14.12
CA GLU A 512 -18.61 -20.24 -15.24
C GLU A 512 -17.58 -19.10 -15.03
N ALA A 513 -17.81 -18.22 -14.06
CA ALA A 513 -16.98 -17.03 -13.85
C ALA A 513 -15.53 -17.38 -13.57
N ASP A 514 -15.28 -18.24 -12.59
CA ASP A 514 -13.92 -18.56 -12.17
C ASP A 514 -13.16 -19.48 -13.14
N PRO A 515 -13.77 -20.53 -13.75
CA PRO A 515 -13.12 -21.27 -14.82
C PRO A 515 -12.71 -20.40 -16.01
N THR A 516 -13.54 -19.41 -16.39
CA THR A 516 -13.19 -18.44 -17.44
C THR A 516 -12.01 -17.56 -17.02
N ARG A 517 -11.98 -17.08 -15.77
CA ARG A 517 -10.85 -16.34 -15.21
C ARG A 517 -9.56 -17.15 -15.28
N VAL A 518 -9.56 -18.42 -14.86
CA VAL A 518 -8.41 -19.33 -14.96
C VAL A 518 -7.90 -19.42 -16.41
N SER A 519 -8.82 -19.60 -17.36
CA SER A 519 -8.45 -19.68 -18.80
C SER A 519 -7.77 -18.39 -19.28
N ILE A 520 -8.34 -17.21 -18.95
CA ILE A 520 -7.79 -15.90 -19.33
C ILE A 520 -6.42 -15.67 -18.72
N LEU A 521 -6.24 -15.96 -17.43
CA LEU A 521 -4.95 -15.76 -16.76
C LEU A 521 -3.84 -16.62 -17.38
N ARG A 522 -4.14 -17.89 -17.66
CA ARG A 522 -3.19 -18.83 -18.30
C ARG A 522 -2.85 -18.48 -19.73
N GLU A 523 -3.77 -17.83 -20.45
CA GLU A 523 -3.56 -17.37 -21.81
C GLU A 523 -2.79 -16.05 -21.86
N GLN A 524 -3.24 -15.05 -21.08
CA GLN A 524 -2.77 -13.68 -21.24
C GLN A 524 -1.41 -13.40 -20.57
N LEU A 525 -1.14 -13.94 -19.38
CA LEU A 525 0.13 -13.64 -18.70
C LEU A 525 1.36 -14.08 -19.51
N PRO A 526 1.38 -15.26 -20.16
CA PRO A 526 2.47 -15.63 -21.07
C PRO A 526 2.55 -14.72 -22.31
N GLU A 527 1.43 -14.22 -22.84
CA GLU A 527 1.45 -13.25 -23.96
C GLU A 527 2.06 -11.91 -23.55
N LEU A 528 1.78 -11.43 -22.34
CA LEU A 528 2.41 -10.24 -21.77
C LEU A 528 3.92 -10.45 -21.57
N ALA A 529 4.32 -11.64 -21.15
CA ALA A 529 5.72 -11.98 -20.93
C ALA A 529 6.57 -11.89 -22.19
N LYS A 530 6.01 -12.15 -23.39
CA LYS A 530 6.72 -12.05 -24.68
C LYS A 530 7.21 -10.63 -25.01
N ARG A 531 6.70 -9.62 -24.31
CA ARG A 531 7.01 -8.20 -24.53
C ARG A 531 7.93 -7.69 -23.44
N ASP A 532 9.19 -7.51 -23.76
CA ASP A 532 10.24 -7.16 -22.79
C ASP A 532 10.07 -5.76 -22.17
N TRP A 533 9.32 -4.87 -22.83
CA TRP A 533 8.96 -3.55 -22.35
C TRP A 533 7.78 -3.54 -21.34
N ILE A 534 7.12 -4.68 -21.10
CA ILE A 534 6.17 -4.86 -19.99
C ILE A 534 6.95 -5.23 -18.75
N ALA A 535 7.07 -4.27 -17.83
CA ALA A 535 7.82 -4.43 -16.58
C ALA A 535 7.00 -5.05 -15.45
N GLY A 536 5.68 -5.13 -15.59
CA GLY A 536 4.84 -5.74 -14.57
C GLY A 536 3.41 -5.99 -14.99
N ALA A 537 2.74 -6.88 -14.24
CA ALA A 537 1.32 -7.18 -14.38
C ALA A 537 0.65 -7.34 -13.01
N ILE A 538 -0.48 -6.64 -12.82
CA ILE A 538 -1.23 -6.60 -11.57
C ILE A 538 -2.61 -7.19 -11.82
N LEU A 539 -2.95 -8.24 -11.08
CA LEU A 539 -4.25 -8.88 -11.13
C LEU A 539 -5.32 -8.00 -10.47
N TRP A 540 -6.42 -7.81 -11.12
CA TRP A 540 -7.67 -7.33 -10.57
C TRP A 540 -8.58 -8.52 -10.28
N CYS A 541 -8.80 -8.93 -9.04
CA CYS A 541 -8.17 -8.50 -7.80
C CYS A 541 -8.04 -9.68 -6.83
N TYR A 542 -7.58 -9.45 -5.59
CA TYR A 542 -7.41 -10.50 -4.59
C TYR A 542 -8.76 -11.07 -4.15
N GLN A 543 -9.67 -10.22 -3.61
CA GLN A 543 -10.96 -10.69 -3.10
C GLN A 543 -12.16 -10.06 -3.83
N ASP A 544 -13.29 -10.72 -3.75
CA ASP A 544 -14.58 -10.12 -4.08
C ASP A 544 -14.84 -8.93 -3.15
N TYR A 545 -15.41 -7.85 -3.69
CA TYR A 545 -15.61 -6.62 -2.96
C TYR A 545 -16.99 -6.05 -3.23
N LYS A 546 -17.47 -5.21 -2.33
CA LYS A 546 -18.81 -4.65 -2.36
C LYS A 546 -18.89 -3.48 -3.32
N SER A 547 -19.89 -3.53 -4.20
CA SER A 547 -20.11 -2.51 -5.21
C SER A 547 -21.57 -2.03 -5.24
N ARG A 548 -21.77 -0.76 -5.62
CA ARG A 548 -23.09 -0.22 -5.97
C ARG A 548 -23.30 -0.16 -7.48
N ARG A 549 -22.26 -0.40 -8.25
CA ARG A 549 -22.29 -0.22 -9.71
C ARG A 549 -22.43 -1.53 -10.47
N TYR A 550 -21.69 -2.54 -10.07
CA TYR A 550 -21.64 -3.82 -10.75
C TYR A 550 -22.06 -4.93 -9.79
N TYR A 551 -23.08 -5.70 -10.19
CA TYR A 551 -23.61 -6.83 -9.43
C TYR A 551 -24.39 -7.74 -10.37
N TRP A 552 -24.60 -8.97 -9.97
CA TRP A 552 -25.53 -9.86 -10.65
C TRP A 552 -26.96 -9.33 -10.51
N PRO A 553 -27.81 -9.44 -11.54
CA PRO A 553 -29.24 -9.08 -11.44
C PRO A 553 -29.88 -9.73 -10.20
N GLY A 554 -30.55 -8.91 -9.38
CA GLY A 554 -31.16 -9.34 -8.11
C GLY A 554 -30.24 -9.39 -6.92
N GLN A 555 -28.97 -8.93 -7.06
CA GLN A 555 -27.98 -8.83 -5.97
C GLN A 555 -27.51 -7.38 -5.77
N GLU A 556 -28.42 -6.42 -5.89
CA GLU A 556 -28.13 -5.00 -5.75
C GLU A 556 -27.41 -4.68 -4.43
N GLY A 557 -26.25 -4.04 -4.51
CA GLY A 557 -25.37 -3.79 -3.37
C GLY A 557 -24.66 -5.02 -2.84
N GLY A 558 -24.57 -6.10 -3.64
CA GLY A 558 -23.83 -7.33 -3.35
C GLY A 558 -22.33 -7.20 -3.64
N TYR A 559 -21.66 -8.35 -3.52
CA TYR A 559 -20.23 -8.46 -3.83
C TYR A 559 -20.02 -8.69 -5.32
N LEU A 560 -19.11 -7.96 -5.91
CA LEU A 560 -18.66 -8.12 -7.28
C LEU A 560 -17.61 -9.24 -7.35
N GLU A 561 -17.90 -10.28 -8.13
CA GLU A 561 -17.05 -11.46 -8.28
C GLU A 561 -15.86 -11.23 -9.21
N HIS A 562 -14.89 -10.46 -8.72
CA HIS A 562 -13.62 -10.21 -9.39
C HIS A 562 -12.44 -10.97 -8.76
N GLY A 563 -12.59 -11.34 -7.49
CA GLY A 563 -11.54 -11.91 -6.67
C GLY A 563 -11.13 -13.33 -7.07
N ILE A 564 -9.89 -13.66 -6.76
CA ILE A 564 -9.38 -15.04 -6.74
C ILE A 564 -9.68 -15.75 -5.40
N VAL A 565 -10.12 -14.99 -4.40
CA VAL A 565 -10.83 -15.47 -3.22
C VAL A 565 -12.19 -14.79 -3.15
N ASP A 566 -13.16 -15.38 -2.45
CA ASP A 566 -14.45 -14.74 -2.21
C ASP A 566 -14.35 -13.65 -1.12
N GLU A 567 -15.45 -13.01 -0.78
CA GLU A 567 -15.54 -11.99 0.26
C GLU A 567 -15.18 -12.53 1.66
N ASN A 568 -15.30 -13.85 1.87
CA ASN A 568 -14.93 -14.56 3.10
C ASN A 568 -13.51 -15.14 3.06
N ARG A 569 -12.73 -14.82 2.02
CA ARG A 569 -11.35 -15.30 1.78
C ARG A 569 -11.25 -16.79 1.44
N GLN A 570 -12.34 -17.44 0.99
CA GLN A 570 -12.28 -18.79 0.48
C GLN A 570 -11.61 -18.78 -0.91
N ARG A 571 -10.58 -19.62 -1.06
CA ARG A 571 -9.76 -19.69 -2.27
C ARG A 571 -10.53 -20.35 -3.42
N LYS A 572 -10.60 -19.65 -4.55
CA LYS A 572 -11.18 -20.15 -5.81
C LYS A 572 -10.12 -20.90 -6.64
N PRO A 573 -10.50 -21.71 -7.65
CA PRO A 573 -9.54 -22.28 -8.59
C PRO A 573 -8.55 -21.31 -9.21
N SER A 574 -8.98 -20.07 -9.48
CA SER A 574 -8.11 -19.00 -10.00
C SER A 574 -7.00 -18.57 -9.03
N TYR A 575 -7.18 -18.75 -7.71
CA TYR A 575 -6.12 -18.54 -6.72
C TYR A 575 -4.92 -19.46 -6.99
N PHE A 576 -5.18 -20.73 -7.21
CA PHE A 576 -4.13 -21.73 -7.46
C PHE A 576 -3.49 -21.53 -8.84
N ALA A 577 -4.29 -21.16 -9.86
CA ALA A 577 -3.78 -20.83 -11.18
C ALA A 577 -2.84 -19.60 -11.13
N TRP A 578 -3.22 -18.56 -10.38
CA TRP A 578 -2.38 -17.38 -10.18
C TRP A 578 -1.11 -17.70 -9.41
N LYS A 579 -1.20 -18.54 -8.39
CA LYS A 579 -0.03 -19.05 -7.65
C LYS A 579 0.99 -19.70 -8.57
N ASP A 580 0.54 -20.62 -9.41
CA ASP A 580 1.40 -21.35 -10.35
C ASP A 580 2.04 -20.38 -11.38
N LEU A 581 1.28 -19.41 -11.89
CA LEU A 581 1.75 -18.42 -12.86
C LEU A 581 2.77 -17.42 -12.30
N ASN A 582 2.77 -17.22 -10.99
CA ASN A 582 3.68 -16.29 -10.30
C ASN A 582 4.90 -16.97 -9.66
N GLU A 583 5.13 -18.23 -9.92
CA GLU A 583 6.34 -18.90 -9.43
C GLU A 583 7.59 -18.27 -10.04
N PRO A 584 8.64 -18.03 -9.26
CA PRO A 584 9.86 -17.36 -9.76
C PRO A 584 10.83 -18.29 -10.48
N ALA A 585 10.50 -19.58 -10.57
CA ALA A 585 11.32 -20.60 -11.16
C ALA A 585 10.47 -21.79 -11.63
N ARG A 586 11.03 -22.64 -12.48
CA ARG A 586 10.47 -23.95 -12.82
C ARG A 586 11.19 -25.03 -12.04
N LEU A 587 10.44 -25.94 -11.43
CA LEU A 587 10.94 -27.07 -10.63
C LEU A 587 10.55 -28.38 -11.30
N GLU A 588 11.54 -29.18 -11.65
CA GLU A 588 11.39 -30.51 -12.22
C GLU A 588 11.90 -31.55 -11.20
N MET A 589 11.11 -32.59 -10.92
CA MET A 589 11.44 -33.64 -9.97
C MET A 589 11.19 -35.01 -10.60
N ASN A 590 12.14 -35.91 -10.46
CA ASN A 590 12.02 -37.26 -11.00
C ASN A 590 12.58 -38.30 -10.02
N TRP A 591 11.91 -39.43 -9.92
CA TRP A 591 12.49 -40.62 -9.31
C TRP A 591 13.47 -41.26 -10.28
N THR A 592 14.62 -41.67 -9.77
CA THR A 592 15.67 -42.34 -10.57
C THR A 592 15.84 -43.80 -10.21
N ASN A 593 15.12 -44.32 -9.18
CA ASN A 593 15.09 -45.70 -8.80
C ASN A 593 13.80 -46.43 -9.27
N LYS A 594 13.85 -47.74 -9.30
CA LYS A 594 12.68 -48.59 -9.53
C LYS A 594 11.85 -48.74 -8.25
N PRO A 595 10.53 -49.01 -8.34
CA PRO A 595 9.70 -49.33 -7.17
C PRO A 595 10.23 -50.51 -6.36
N GLY A 596 10.04 -50.49 -5.04
CA GLY A 596 10.34 -51.61 -4.15
C GLY A 596 11.81 -51.80 -3.80
N VAL A 597 12.72 -50.93 -4.19
CA VAL A 597 14.12 -50.93 -3.72
C VAL A 597 14.25 -50.25 -2.36
N PRO A 598 15.25 -50.61 -1.51
CA PRO A 598 15.42 -50.03 -0.18
C PRO A 598 16.03 -48.64 -0.17
N PHE A 599 16.01 -47.96 -1.29
CA PHE A 599 16.53 -46.59 -1.45
C PHE A 599 15.54 -45.72 -2.22
N ALA A 600 15.40 -44.49 -1.79
CA ALA A 600 14.76 -43.41 -2.52
C ALA A 600 15.84 -42.63 -3.30
N SER A 601 15.90 -42.82 -4.61
CA SER A 601 16.82 -42.09 -5.48
C SER A 601 16.02 -41.12 -6.33
N PHE A 602 16.37 -39.84 -6.28
CA PHE A 602 15.67 -38.79 -7.00
C PHE A 602 16.63 -37.78 -7.60
N SER A 603 16.13 -37.02 -8.57
CA SER A 603 16.78 -35.84 -9.13
C SER A 603 15.82 -34.63 -9.05
N VAL A 604 16.38 -33.47 -8.77
CA VAL A 604 15.69 -32.19 -8.74
C VAL A 604 16.44 -31.23 -9.66
N ARG A 605 15.71 -30.55 -10.53
CA ARG A 605 16.24 -29.46 -11.37
C ARG A 605 15.38 -28.21 -11.15
N LEU A 606 15.99 -27.16 -10.60
CA LEU A 606 15.43 -25.84 -10.50
C LEU A 606 15.97 -24.97 -11.64
N VAL A 607 15.09 -24.32 -12.39
CA VAL A 607 15.44 -23.37 -13.43
C VAL A 607 14.83 -22.02 -13.06
N PRO A 608 15.62 -21.08 -12.48
CA PRO A 608 15.16 -19.71 -12.24
C PRO A 608 14.59 -19.09 -13.51
N HIS A 609 13.64 -18.21 -13.38
CA HIS A 609 13.19 -17.39 -14.49
C HIS A 609 14.33 -16.44 -14.94
N ASP A 610 14.37 -16.14 -16.22
CA ASP A 610 15.26 -15.14 -16.79
C ASP A 610 14.47 -13.87 -17.19
N ALA A 611 15.17 -12.85 -17.66
CA ALA A 611 14.58 -11.55 -17.99
C ALA A 611 13.56 -11.57 -19.15
N SER A 612 13.39 -12.67 -19.87
CA SER A 612 12.34 -12.85 -20.88
C SER A 612 11.00 -13.26 -20.28
N GLN A 613 10.99 -13.68 -19.00
CA GLN A 613 9.82 -14.21 -18.31
C GLN A 613 9.15 -13.15 -17.42
N LEU A 614 7.90 -13.38 -17.06
CA LEU A 614 7.11 -12.56 -16.14
C LEU A 614 6.37 -13.49 -15.18
N PRO A 615 6.69 -13.46 -13.84
CA PRO A 615 7.67 -12.59 -13.18
C PRO A 615 9.12 -12.94 -13.49
N TYR A 616 10.01 -11.96 -13.29
CA TYR A 616 11.44 -12.13 -13.22
C TYR A 616 12.03 -11.30 -12.08
N ILE A 617 12.63 -11.99 -11.13
CA ILE A 617 13.48 -11.42 -10.08
C ILE A 617 14.73 -12.31 -9.97
N PRO A 618 15.95 -11.75 -9.90
CA PRO A 618 17.15 -12.56 -9.67
C PRO A 618 17.05 -13.25 -8.29
N LEU A 619 17.16 -14.59 -8.26
CA LEU A 619 17.08 -15.35 -7.02
C LEU A 619 18.42 -15.25 -6.26
N ARG A 620 18.48 -14.40 -5.23
CA ARG A 620 19.66 -14.22 -4.38
C ARG A 620 19.41 -14.78 -3.00
N ASP A 621 20.36 -15.55 -2.49
CA ASP A 621 20.30 -16.18 -1.16
C ASP A 621 19.07 -17.08 -0.96
N TYR A 622 18.45 -17.53 -2.05
CA TYR A 622 17.40 -18.54 -2.01
C TYR A 622 17.97 -19.91 -1.72
N LYS A 623 17.14 -20.77 -1.15
CA LYS A 623 17.51 -22.14 -0.81
C LYS A 623 16.47 -23.13 -1.34
N VAL A 624 16.93 -24.17 -2.04
CA VAL A 624 16.09 -25.33 -2.34
C VAL A 624 16.24 -26.32 -1.18
N ALA A 625 15.17 -26.54 -0.46
CA ALA A 625 15.08 -27.55 0.59
C ALA A 625 14.27 -28.73 0.08
N TRP A 626 14.64 -29.94 0.51
CA TRP A 626 13.90 -31.15 0.19
C TRP A 626 13.71 -32.05 1.42
N GLN A 627 12.63 -32.77 1.44
CA GLN A 627 12.32 -33.76 2.47
C GLN A 627 11.70 -34.99 1.85
N LEU A 628 12.10 -36.15 2.36
CA LEU A 628 11.42 -37.44 2.14
C LEU A 628 10.51 -37.69 3.34
N THR A 629 9.20 -37.73 3.09
CA THR A 629 8.19 -37.94 4.15
C THR A 629 7.47 -39.27 3.93
N GLY A 630 7.38 -40.08 4.99
CA GLY A 630 6.60 -41.32 5.03
C GLY A 630 5.17 -41.08 5.53
N ALA A 631 4.59 -42.12 6.13
CA ALA A 631 3.28 -42.05 6.78
C ALA A 631 3.23 -40.89 7.78
N GLU A 632 2.04 -40.28 7.95
CA GLU A 632 1.78 -39.14 8.85
C GLU A 632 2.64 -37.89 8.56
N ASN A 633 3.16 -37.76 7.32
CA ASN A 633 4.05 -36.64 6.91
C ASN A 633 5.34 -36.51 7.73
N ARG A 634 5.77 -37.58 8.41
CA ARG A 634 7.01 -37.59 9.18
C ARG A 634 8.21 -37.70 8.24
N ALA A 635 9.07 -36.67 8.27
CA ALA A 635 10.30 -36.70 7.49
C ALA A 635 11.30 -37.72 8.05
N PHE A 636 11.88 -38.55 7.17
CA PHE A 636 12.96 -39.49 7.51
C PHE A 636 14.30 -39.09 6.86
N ALA A 637 14.28 -38.18 5.91
CA ALA A 637 15.48 -37.60 5.36
C ALA A 637 15.18 -36.16 4.86
N SER A 638 16.17 -35.30 4.87
CA SER A 638 16.08 -33.94 4.37
C SER A 638 17.44 -33.40 3.96
N GLY A 639 17.45 -32.36 3.18
CA GLY A 639 18.64 -31.64 2.82
C GLY A 639 18.31 -30.30 2.13
N SER A 640 19.33 -29.52 1.83
CA SER A 640 19.13 -28.25 1.12
C SER A 640 20.37 -27.86 0.32
N LYS A 641 20.15 -26.98 -0.68
CA LYS A 641 21.20 -26.33 -1.48
C LYS A 641 20.87 -24.87 -1.71
N MET A 642 21.90 -24.03 -1.71
CA MET A 642 21.75 -22.61 -2.08
C MET A 642 21.55 -22.49 -3.58
N VAL A 643 20.73 -21.50 -3.99
CA VAL A 643 20.54 -21.09 -5.38
C VAL A 643 21.55 -19.99 -5.66
N GLU A 644 22.34 -20.12 -6.71
CA GLU A 644 23.37 -19.17 -7.10
C GLU A 644 22.92 -18.37 -8.35
N GLY A 645 22.21 -17.27 -8.11
CA GLY A 645 21.74 -16.38 -9.18
C GLY A 645 20.74 -17.04 -10.15
N ASP A 646 20.86 -16.72 -11.43
CA ASP A 646 19.95 -17.19 -12.47
C ASP A 646 20.36 -18.55 -13.08
N ALA A 647 21.41 -19.19 -12.57
CA ALA A 647 21.87 -20.49 -13.07
C ALA A 647 20.94 -21.61 -12.65
N ALA A 648 20.70 -22.55 -13.56
CA ALA A 648 19.94 -23.76 -13.23
C ALA A 648 20.70 -24.59 -12.18
N LEU A 649 20.01 -24.97 -11.10
CA LEU A 649 20.52 -25.84 -10.06
C LEU A 649 20.05 -27.28 -10.31
N MET A 650 20.98 -28.23 -10.37
CA MET A 650 20.66 -29.65 -10.48
C MET A 650 21.33 -30.42 -9.32
N PHE A 651 20.57 -31.28 -8.69
CA PHE A 651 21.08 -32.19 -7.67
C PHE A 651 20.23 -33.46 -7.58
N GLY A 652 20.79 -34.47 -6.96
CA GLY A 652 20.09 -35.71 -6.64
C GLY A 652 20.57 -36.28 -5.31
N SER A 653 19.85 -37.21 -4.79
CA SER A 653 20.23 -37.92 -3.57
C SER A 653 19.79 -39.37 -3.66
N ASN A 654 20.48 -40.23 -2.92
CA ASN A 654 20.16 -41.65 -2.75
C ASN A 654 20.08 -41.91 -1.24
N VAL A 655 18.87 -42.13 -0.73
CA VAL A 655 18.61 -42.20 0.71
C VAL A 655 17.98 -43.52 1.06
N PRO A 656 18.45 -44.25 2.09
CA PRO A 656 17.79 -45.46 2.58
C PRO A 656 16.35 -45.16 3.01
N VAL A 657 15.43 -46.05 2.58
CA VAL A 657 14.02 -45.97 2.98
C VAL A 657 13.81 -46.87 4.19
N PRO A 658 13.25 -46.39 5.30
CA PRO A 658 13.06 -47.17 6.51
C PRO A 658 12.23 -48.43 6.29
N ASP A 659 11.19 -48.35 5.49
CA ASP A 659 10.36 -49.49 5.03
C ASP A 659 9.95 -49.25 3.56
N PRO A 660 10.50 -50.03 2.62
CA PRO A 660 10.17 -49.91 1.19
C PRO A 660 8.72 -50.19 0.82
N LYS A 661 7.93 -50.81 1.72
CA LYS A 661 6.50 -51.08 1.52
C LYS A 661 5.60 -49.92 1.96
N THR A 662 6.09 -49.03 2.78
CA THR A 662 5.32 -47.86 3.24
C THR A 662 5.40 -46.73 2.20
N PRO A 663 4.26 -46.19 1.77
CA PRO A 663 4.24 -45.05 0.84
C PRO A 663 5.05 -43.84 1.39
N TYR A 664 5.84 -43.26 0.53
CA TYR A 664 6.58 -42.01 0.84
C TYR A 664 6.49 -41.03 -0.31
N ARG A 665 6.87 -39.78 -0.05
CA ARG A 665 6.90 -38.75 -1.06
C ARG A 665 8.11 -37.84 -0.89
N LEU A 666 8.56 -37.26 -1.99
CA LEU A 666 9.53 -36.20 -2.02
C LEU A 666 8.79 -34.85 -2.01
N VAL A 667 9.09 -34.02 -1.04
CA VAL A 667 8.63 -32.60 -0.99
C VAL A 667 9.84 -31.72 -1.24
N VAL A 668 9.75 -30.82 -2.18
CA VAL A 668 10.81 -29.85 -2.51
C VAL A 668 10.22 -28.43 -2.42
N GLN A 669 10.92 -27.58 -1.69
CA GLN A 669 10.55 -26.19 -1.47
C GLN A 669 11.67 -25.27 -1.95
N LEU A 670 11.29 -24.19 -2.65
CA LEU A 670 12.14 -23.03 -2.85
C LEU A 670 11.84 -22.03 -1.74
N LEU A 671 12.83 -21.74 -0.90
CA LEU A 671 12.72 -20.85 0.24
C LEU A 671 13.39 -19.50 -0.08
N ARG A 672 12.69 -18.42 0.27
CA ARG A 672 13.26 -17.05 0.22
C ARG A 672 14.33 -16.86 1.29
N PRO A 673 15.13 -15.79 1.24
CA PRO A 673 16.12 -15.49 2.27
C PRO A 673 15.56 -15.40 3.70
N ASP A 674 14.30 -14.96 3.85
CA ASP A 674 13.58 -14.90 5.14
C ASP A 674 13.06 -16.26 5.63
N GLY A 675 13.28 -17.33 4.84
CA GLY A 675 12.83 -18.69 5.14
C GLY A 675 11.39 -19.00 4.71
N THR A 676 10.64 -18.03 4.16
CA THR A 676 9.28 -18.28 3.67
C THR A 676 9.30 -19.05 2.35
N VAL A 677 8.23 -19.83 2.10
CA VAL A 677 8.12 -20.66 0.90
C VAL A 677 7.71 -19.80 -0.30
N ALA A 678 8.54 -19.76 -1.33
CA ALA A 678 8.22 -19.18 -2.63
C ALA A 678 7.49 -20.18 -3.55
N MET A 679 7.85 -21.45 -3.45
CA MET A 679 7.34 -22.52 -4.30
C MET A 679 7.45 -23.87 -3.59
N GLU A 680 6.48 -24.74 -3.79
CA GLU A 680 6.50 -26.11 -3.26
C GLU A 680 5.96 -27.11 -4.28
N ARG A 681 6.58 -28.25 -4.36
CA ARG A 681 6.11 -29.41 -5.13
C ARG A 681 6.29 -30.70 -4.33
N ALA A 682 5.36 -31.62 -4.52
CA ALA A 682 5.41 -32.96 -3.94
C ALA A 682 5.31 -34.02 -5.04
N LEU A 683 6.13 -35.05 -4.94
CA LEU A 683 6.14 -36.18 -5.87
C LEU A 683 6.01 -37.50 -5.06
N ALA A 684 4.91 -38.21 -5.28
CA ALA A 684 4.72 -39.52 -4.65
C ALA A 684 5.76 -40.54 -5.14
N ALA A 685 6.15 -41.47 -4.30
CA ALA A 685 7.02 -42.59 -4.68
C ALA A 685 6.41 -43.40 -5.83
N PRO A 686 7.23 -43.97 -6.71
CA PRO A 686 6.78 -44.80 -7.83
C PRO A 686 6.12 -46.08 -7.39
#